data_506c7dda0f7c061f787f80174bc372d9
#
_entry.id   506c7dda0f7c061f787f80174bc372d9
#
_cell.length_a   1.000
_cell.length_b   1.000
_cell.length_c   1.000
_cell.angle_alpha   90.00
_cell.angle_beta   90.00
_cell.angle_gamma   90.00
#
_symmetry.space_group_name_H-M   'P 1'
#
loop_
_entity.id
_entity.type
_entity.pdbx_description
1 polymer ?
#
loop_
_entity_poly.entity_id
_entity_poly.type
_entity_poly.pdbx_seq_one_letter_code
_entity_poly.pdbx_strand_id
1 'polypeptide(L)'
;MGILALYALLGLALLTLWLRHQAVLRQRERMRDKMGSLQGDLSDTSQRLDLLSRGVDTVLSETPEVHGLLDAHKSLEQAETLLFEQDVNVSSSESVAIATHAAKTILHYYPGLISDEGEKRVMPGLLPLVERLDAILNEAEMQAEDLELRGDEHRRLGELFHGIDRTIRASDFYRCAHSLSAEDAEALRALATIQREEGDVEKLDRSLERLLAIDPDDITVLKEQALLLTGSDEERVTRNHRRLEALGVEFDPSLATTELSEIVERAREVNKDVDPRATEPETSSGWLERAAKLLMLGEIAVALESVERALEVNPDNGEAWMLHAKLLSADTERTKEALRSIRRATVLGEYGVLLESEIFENDDRFDAARAVLEERLETNPEDAEARARLSLVLLRAGATEWSRKVLDESPPEAWEHASLHVMDGRLHLVSTEEHRDNTGQHDQLALLDALVAFDGAIDRDRESGLAWLGRARALRYQGTPNEAEVALTRARRLIPEHPSIPLEEAQLCLDMGRLEQADTLVAEAATQLNDHMTIPFIRGMIAARQNRLTEAQSLFTKVLDSEPGHVRARLNRCSAALMKGDLATALDDADHLVSNHPKLALARLRRSEILMNHGDWDEAEAELRRLIEQRPEHTMALVHLGTCLIARGRPEQAEKPLNTALQIDQTHSDAWYQRGLLYLDFGRIEDATHDFENAAEHDEHHIDARLRIATILHESGDSKKSAAAWRRVLDTDPEHRLARRRLEECKDGSGPPKPGPTT
;
A
#
# COMPACT_ATOMS: atom_id res chain seq x y z
N MET A 1 -1.61 59.49 -28.04
CA MET A 1 -1.69 58.97 -26.64
C MET A 1 -1.81 57.44 -26.61
N GLY A 2 -2.68 56.79 -27.40
CA GLY A 2 -2.87 55.30 -27.34
C GLY A 2 -1.64 54.48 -27.74
N ILE A 3 -0.86 54.91 -28.71
CA ILE A 3 0.34 54.19 -29.20
C ILE A 3 1.46 54.21 -28.14
N LEU A 4 1.63 55.31 -27.43
CA LEU A 4 2.62 55.43 -26.34
C LEU A 4 2.25 54.54 -25.12
N ALA A 5 0.96 54.42 -24.81
CA ALA A 5 0.48 53.51 -23.74
C ALA A 5 0.68 52.03 -24.12
N LEU A 6 0.53 51.67 -25.39
CA LEU A 6 0.77 50.29 -25.88
C LEU A 6 2.26 49.91 -25.78
N TYR A 7 3.17 50.84 -26.16
CA TYR A 7 4.62 50.63 -26.02
C TYR A 7 5.05 50.53 -24.55
N ALA A 8 4.42 51.28 -23.63
CA ALA A 8 4.69 51.19 -22.19
C ALA A 8 4.23 49.84 -21.62
N LEU A 9 3.05 49.36 -22.04
CA LEU A 9 2.55 48.05 -21.64
C LEU A 9 3.41 46.90 -22.19
N LEU A 10 3.83 46.98 -23.45
CA LEU A 10 4.75 45.99 -24.03
C LEU A 10 6.12 46.00 -23.34
N GLY A 11 6.64 47.17 -23.00
CA GLY A 11 7.88 47.31 -22.22
C GLY A 11 7.78 46.71 -20.82
N LEU A 12 6.63 46.89 -20.15
CA LEU A 12 6.37 46.30 -18.83
C LEU A 12 6.24 44.77 -18.90
N ALA A 13 5.57 44.25 -19.94
CA ALA A 13 5.45 42.82 -20.20
C ALA A 13 6.80 42.16 -20.49
N LEU A 14 7.64 42.80 -21.30
CA LEU A 14 8.99 42.32 -21.59
C LEU A 14 9.89 42.38 -20.34
N LEU A 15 9.76 43.40 -19.50
CA LEU A 15 10.49 43.52 -18.25
C LEU A 15 10.08 42.42 -17.25
N THR A 16 8.79 42.13 -17.15
CA THR A 16 8.28 41.04 -16.26
C THR A 16 8.71 39.66 -16.76
N LEU A 17 8.72 39.42 -18.07
CA LEU A 17 9.26 38.21 -18.68
C LEU A 17 10.77 38.07 -18.45
N TRP A 18 11.52 39.14 -18.58
CA TRP A 18 12.96 39.16 -18.32
C TRP A 18 13.26 38.92 -16.85
N LEU A 19 12.52 39.54 -15.92
CA LEU A 19 12.67 39.29 -14.47
C LEU A 19 12.35 37.84 -14.08
N ARG A 20 11.30 37.24 -14.67
CA ARG A 20 10.97 35.83 -14.49
C ARG A 20 12.07 34.91 -15.03
N HIS A 21 12.60 35.23 -16.21
CA HIS A 21 13.72 34.47 -16.77
C HIS A 21 14.97 34.56 -15.90
N GLN A 22 15.30 35.74 -15.35
CA GLN A 22 16.42 35.92 -14.42
C GLN A 22 16.18 35.14 -13.12
N ALA A 23 14.95 35.05 -12.61
CA ALA A 23 14.61 34.24 -11.42
C ALA A 23 14.84 32.74 -11.67
N VAL A 24 14.41 32.22 -12.84
CA VAL A 24 14.63 30.83 -13.26
C VAL A 24 16.12 30.51 -13.40
N LEU A 25 16.91 31.42 -13.98
CA LEU A 25 18.36 31.26 -14.10
C LEU A 25 19.04 31.18 -12.74
N ARG A 26 18.67 32.06 -11.79
CA ARG A 26 19.21 32.02 -10.41
C ARG A 26 18.80 30.73 -9.66
N GLN A 27 17.59 30.23 -9.90
CA GLN A 27 17.15 28.95 -9.32
C GLN A 27 17.93 27.77 -9.91
N ARG A 28 18.23 27.82 -11.21
CA ARG A 28 19.05 26.80 -11.90
C ARG A 28 20.51 26.81 -11.41
N GLU A 29 21.08 27.98 -11.15
CA GLU A 29 22.41 28.11 -10.53
C GLU A 29 22.43 27.55 -9.10
N ARG A 30 21.44 27.88 -8.28
CA ARG A 30 21.33 27.33 -6.91
C ARG A 30 21.16 25.82 -6.91
N MET A 31 20.42 25.26 -7.87
CA MET A 31 20.30 23.79 -7.99
C MET A 31 21.62 23.16 -8.46
N ARG A 32 22.35 23.82 -9.37
CA ARG A 32 23.67 23.34 -9.82
C ARG A 32 24.69 23.34 -8.66
N ASP A 33 24.68 24.41 -7.84
CA ASP A 33 25.55 24.51 -6.67
C ASP A 33 25.20 23.47 -5.60
N LYS A 34 23.89 23.22 -5.35
CA LYS A 34 23.44 22.12 -4.49
C LYS A 34 23.83 20.73 -5.01
N MET A 35 23.68 20.49 -6.31
CA MET A 35 24.14 19.24 -6.93
C MET A 35 25.66 19.07 -6.83
N GLY A 36 26.41 20.16 -6.98
CA GLY A 36 27.87 20.13 -6.80
C GLY A 36 28.29 19.81 -5.37
N SER A 37 27.59 20.36 -4.36
CA SER A 37 27.85 20.02 -2.95
C SER A 37 27.47 18.57 -2.63
N LEU A 38 26.31 18.09 -3.10
CA LEU A 38 25.88 16.70 -2.92
C LEU A 38 26.82 15.70 -3.61
N GLN A 39 27.35 16.03 -4.80
CA GLN A 39 28.38 15.21 -5.46
C GLN A 39 29.71 15.22 -4.68
N GLY A 40 30.08 16.35 -4.06
CA GLY A 40 31.23 16.43 -3.15
C GLY A 40 31.06 15.56 -1.90
N ASP A 41 29.89 15.63 -1.26
CA ASP A 41 29.56 14.85 -0.07
C ASP A 41 29.48 13.35 -0.39
N LEU A 42 28.93 12.96 -1.57
CA LEU A 42 28.91 11.57 -2.04
C LEU A 42 30.34 11.05 -2.32
N SER A 43 31.22 11.89 -2.89
CA SER A 43 32.61 11.52 -3.11
C SER A 43 33.36 11.34 -1.80
N ASP A 44 33.11 12.21 -0.80
CA ASP A 44 33.74 12.14 0.53
C ASP A 44 33.24 10.92 1.32
N THR A 45 31.94 10.61 1.25
CA THR A 45 31.36 9.40 1.86
C THR A 45 31.85 8.13 1.17
N SER A 46 31.97 8.13 -0.15
CA SER A 46 32.56 7.01 -0.91
C SER A 46 34.04 6.78 -0.55
N GLN A 47 34.83 7.86 -0.40
CA GLN A 47 36.23 7.72 0.05
C GLN A 47 36.33 7.23 1.51
N ARG A 48 35.41 7.66 2.39
CA ARG A 48 35.36 7.18 3.78
C ARG A 48 34.91 5.72 3.85
N LEU A 49 33.99 5.29 3.02
CA LEU A 49 33.58 3.90 2.85
C LEU A 49 34.73 3.04 2.32
N ASP A 50 35.49 3.53 1.33
CA ASP A 50 36.68 2.85 0.81
C ASP A 50 37.83 2.73 1.86
N LEU A 51 38.02 3.75 2.71
CA LEU A 51 38.96 3.72 3.81
C LEU A 51 38.52 2.78 4.93
N LEU A 52 37.24 2.76 5.25
CA LEU A 52 36.62 1.82 6.20
C LEU A 52 36.69 0.39 5.66
N SER A 53 36.36 0.18 4.38
CA SER A 53 36.49 -1.12 3.71
C SER A 53 37.91 -1.65 3.76
N ARG A 54 38.93 -0.82 3.43
CA ARG A 54 40.35 -1.23 3.51
C ARG A 54 40.81 -1.47 4.95
N GLY A 55 40.30 -0.70 5.92
CA GLY A 55 40.56 -0.92 7.34
C GLY A 55 39.93 -2.22 7.85
N VAL A 56 38.71 -2.50 7.40
CA VAL A 56 38.00 -3.75 7.66
C VAL A 56 38.74 -4.92 6.99
N ASP A 57 39.16 -4.82 5.72
CA ASP A 57 39.90 -5.86 5.00
C ASP A 57 41.23 -6.22 5.70
N THR A 58 41.89 -5.24 6.37
CA THR A 58 43.11 -5.47 7.10
C THR A 58 42.89 -6.22 8.42
N VAL A 59 41.81 -5.91 9.14
CA VAL A 59 41.39 -6.60 10.38
C VAL A 59 40.81 -7.98 10.06
N LEU A 60 40.11 -8.12 8.93
CA LEU A 60 39.49 -9.36 8.46
C LEU A 60 40.50 -10.40 7.94
N SER A 61 41.69 -9.95 7.49
CA SER A 61 42.73 -10.86 6.97
C SER A 61 43.45 -11.68 8.06
N GLU A 62 43.24 -11.40 9.34
CA GLU A 62 43.97 -12.04 10.45
C GLU A 62 43.20 -13.18 11.16
N THR A 63 41.92 -13.45 10.82
CA THR A 63 41.10 -14.52 11.45
C THR A 63 40.41 -15.41 10.42
N PRO A 64 40.59 -16.75 10.45
CA PRO A 64 40.02 -17.71 9.49
C PRO A 64 38.48 -17.70 9.45
N GLU A 65 37.82 -17.41 10.56
CA GLU A 65 36.36 -17.35 10.70
C GLU A 65 35.75 -16.18 9.90
N VAL A 66 36.52 -15.12 9.70
CA VAL A 66 36.08 -13.92 9.00
C VAL A 66 36.18 -14.06 7.49
N HIS A 67 37.11 -14.90 6.98
CA HIS A 67 37.17 -15.20 5.54
C HIS A 67 35.89 -15.85 5.03
N GLY A 68 35.25 -16.71 5.84
CA GLY A 68 34.01 -17.36 5.50
C GLY A 68 32.83 -16.41 5.38
N LEU A 69 32.72 -15.46 6.30
CA LEU A 69 31.65 -14.42 6.25
C LEU A 69 31.80 -13.52 5.02
N LEU A 70 33.04 -13.22 4.61
CA LEU A 70 33.32 -12.44 3.40
C LEU A 70 32.92 -13.18 2.12
N ASP A 71 33.14 -14.48 2.04
CA ASP A 71 32.73 -15.30 0.89
C ASP A 71 31.21 -15.43 0.80
N ALA A 72 30.51 -15.56 1.94
CA ALA A 72 29.07 -15.53 1.99
C ALA A 72 28.51 -14.17 1.56
N HIS A 73 29.13 -13.08 1.99
CA HIS A 73 28.76 -11.72 1.58
C HIS A 73 28.92 -11.52 0.07
N LYS A 74 30.04 -11.95 -0.53
CA LYS A 74 30.26 -11.89 -1.97
C LYS A 74 29.28 -12.75 -2.76
N SER A 75 28.91 -13.92 -2.24
CA SER A 75 27.91 -14.79 -2.87
C SER A 75 26.53 -14.16 -2.90
N LEU A 76 26.12 -13.46 -1.83
CA LEU A 76 24.88 -12.70 -1.77
C LEU A 76 24.90 -11.50 -2.72
N GLU A 77 26.01 -10.74 -2.78
CA GLU A 77 26.19 -9.62 -3.70
C GLU A 77 26.11 -10.06 -5.17
N GLN A 78 26.69 -11.23 -5.49
CA GLN A 78 26.54 -11.83 -6.81
C GLN A 78 25.11 -12.26 -7.10
N ALA A 79 24.40 -12.81 -6.11
CA ALA A 79 23.01 -13.20 -6.25
C ALA A 79 22.11 -11.98 -6.51
N GLU A 80 22.29 -10.89 -5.75
CA GLU A 80 21.57 -9.64 -5.97
C GLU A 80 21.83 -9.06 -7.37
N THR A 81 23.11 -8.99 -7.78
CA THR A 81 23.50 -8.49 -9.09
C THR A 81 22.88 -9.30 -10.22
N LEU A 82 22.90 -10.63 -10.13
CA LEU A 82 22.38 -11.53 -11.17
C LEU A 82 20.86 -11.58 -11.22
N LEU A 83 20.18 -11.40 -10.08
CA LEU A 83 18.71 -11.48 -10.02
C LEU A 83 18.05 -10.14 -10.36
N PHE A 84 18.69 -8.99 -10.06
CA PHE A 84 18.02 -7.68 -10.09
C PHE A 84 18.67 -6.64 -11.03
N GLU A 85 19.83 -6.91 -11.66
CA GLU A 85 20.34 -6.00 -12.70
C GLU A 85 19.51 -6.11 -13.99
N GLN A 86 19.03 -4.98 -14.47
CA GLN A 86 18.00 -4.80 -15.51
C GLN A 86 18.34 -5.36 -16.91
N ASP A 87 19.53 -5.89 -17.16
CA ASP A 87 19.95 -6.33 -18.49
C ASP A 87 20.05 -7.87 -18.67
N VAL A 88 19.73 -8.66 -17.64
CA VAL A 88 19.85 -10.12 -17.69
C VAL A 88 18.48 -10.76 -17.53
N ASN A 89 17.95 -11.31 -18.62
CA ASN A 89 16.73 -12.12 -18.59
C ASN A 89 17.06 -13.49 -17.98
N VAL A 90 16.99 -13.59 -16.65
CA VAL A 90 17.27 -14.83 -15.90
C VAL A 90 15.98 -15.68 -15.92
N SER A 91 16.09 -16.94 -16.32
CA SER A 91 14.95 -17.86 -16.25
C SER A 91 14.59 -18.21 -14.81
N SER A 92 13.33 -18.56 -14.53
CA SER A 92 12.87 -18.92 -13.18
C SER A 92 13.73 -20.03 -12.55
N SER A 93 14.20 -21.02 -13.32
CA SER A 93 15.07 -22.09 -12.83
C SER A 93 16.49 -21.61 -12.49
N GLU A 94 17.02 -20.62 -13.22
CA GLU A 94 18.31 -20.02 -12.92
C GLU A 94 18.23 -19.15 -11.66
N SER A 95 17.14 -18.42 -11.49
CA SER A 95 16.89 -17.64 -10.26
C SER A 95 16.87 -18.52 -9.01
N VAL A 96 16.18 -19.66 -9.07
CA VAL A 96 16.17 -20.66 -7.98
C VAL A 96 17.57 -21.20 -7.69
N ALA A 97 18.35 -21.54 -8.74
CA ALA A 97 19.71 -22.04 -8.56
C ALA A 97 20.63 -21.00 -7.90
N ILE A 98 20.52 -19.72 -8.26
CA ILE A 98 21.29 -18.61 -7.69
C ILE A 98 20.94 -18.43 -6.19
N ALA A 99 19.64 -18.35 -5.86
CA ALA A 99 19.18 -18.21 -4.48
C ALA A 99 19.56 -19.43 -3.62
N THR A 100 19.43 -20.64 -4.17
CA THR A 100 19.87 -21.88 -3.51
C THR A 100 21.36 -21.89 -3.24
N HIS A 101 22.19 -21.40 -4.17
CA HIS A 101 23.64 -21.30 -3.97
C HIS A 101 23.99 -20.31 -2.86
N ALA A 102 23.36 -19.15 -2.84
CA ALA A 102 23.55 -18.13 -1.79
C ALA A 102 23.18 -18.70 -0.40
N ALA A 103 22.05 -19.39 -0.29
CA ALA A 103 21.61 -20.04 0.94
C ALA A 103 22.60 -21.12 1.40
N LYS A 104 23.08 -21.99 0.50
CA LYS A 104 24.10 -23.02 0.81
C LYS A 104 25.43 -22.41 1.25
N THR A 105 25.81 -21.26 0.70
CA THR A 105 27.04 -20.58 1.09
C THR A 105 26.96 -20.09 2.54
N ILE A 106 25.83 -19.51 2.96
CA ILE A 106 25.59 -19.14 4.36
C ILE A 106 25.64 -20.38 5.26
N LEU A 107 24.95 -21.45 4.88
CA LEU A 107 24.90 -22.69 5.65
C LEU A 107 26.27 -23.39 5.79
N HIS A 108 27.17 -23.18 4.83
CA HIS A 108 28.53 -23.73 4.91
C HIS A 108 29.29 -23.17 6.11
N TYR A 109 29.04 -21.93 6.47
CA TYR A 109 29.68 -21.25 7.60
C TYR A 109 28.80 -21.22 8.87
N TYR A 110 27.68 -21.91 8.87
CA TYR A 110 26.84 -22.05 10.05
C TYR A 110 27.12 -23.36 10.79
N PRO A 111 27.91 -23.33 11.87
CA PRO A 111 28.26 -24.53 12.63
C PRO A 111 27.12 -25.11 13.48
N GLY A 112 25.97 -24.48 13.50
CA GLY A 112 24.83 -24.75 14.38
C GLY A 112 24.68 -23.69 15.46
N LEU A 113 23.61 -23.81 16.27
CA LEU A 113 23.35 -22.90 17.39
C LEU A 113 24.46 -23.01 18.44
N ILE A 114 25.05 -21.88 18.84
CA ILE A 114 26.07 -21.83 19.89
C ILE A 114 25.34 -21.85 21.24
N SER A 115 25.77 -22.75 22.13
CA SER A 115 25.27 -22.78 23.51
C SER A 115 26.14 -21.84 24.36
N ASP A 116 25.59 -20.69 24.72
CA ASP A 116 26.19 -19.79 25.69
C ASP A 116 25.22 -19.61 26.87
N GLU A 117 25.69 -19.87 28.09
CA GLU A 117 24.87 -19.82 29.32
C GLU A 117 23.53 -20.63 29.30
N GLY A 118 23.42 -21.64 28.42
CA GLY A 118 22.20 -22.47 28.30
C GLY A 118 21.20 -22.01 27.26
N GLU A 119 21.37 -20.84 26.66
CA GLU A 119 20.59 -20.37 25.51
C GLU A 119 21.31 -20.67 24.18
N LYS A 120 20.56 -21.20 23.21
CA LYS A 120 21.02 -21.41 21.86
C LYS A 120 20.87 -20.13 21.06
N ARG A 121 21.96 -19.51 20.63
CA ARG A 121 21.95 -18.26 19.85
C ARG A 121 22.69 -18.41 18.52
N VAL A 122 22.22 -17.69 17.52
CA VAL A 122 22.89 -17.54 16.22
C VAL A 122 24.11 -16.61 16.38
N MET A 123 25.20 -16.92 15.69
CA MET A 123 26.40 -16.06 15.69
C MET A 123 26.04 -14.65 15.19
N PRO A 124 26.34 -13.57 15.95
CA PRO A 124 25.98 -12.20 15.56
C PRO A 124 26.47 -11.77 14.18
N GLY A 125 27.61 -12.31 13.72
CA GLY A 125 28.16 -12.01 12.39
C GLY A 125 27.37 -12.59 11.22
N LEU A 126 26.50 -13.58 11.44
CA LEU A 126 25.64 -14.17 10.41
C LEU A 126 24.30 -13.43 10.24
N LEU A 127 23.84 -12.72 11.26
CA LEU A 127 22.54 -12.05 11.23
C LEU A 127 22.35 -11.12 10.01
N PRO A 128 23.31 -10.22 9.68
CA PRO A 128 23.17 -9.34 8.51
C PRO A 128 23.12 -10.11 7.18
N LEU A 129 23.79 -11.27 7.09
CA LEU A 129 23.79 -12.10 5.89
C LEU A 129 22.44 -12.81 5.71
N VAL A 130 21.82 -13.23 6.81
CA VAL A 130 20.48 -13.85 6.81
C VAL A 130 19.43 -12.82 6.47
N GLU A 131 19.51 -11.60 7.00
CA GLU A 131 18.61 -10.49 6.64
C GLU A 131 18.69 -10.17 5.14
N ARG A 132 19.90 -10.17 4.59
CA ARG A 132 20.12 -9.95 3.16
C ARG A 132 19.59 -11.09 2.30
N LEU A 133 19.73 -12.34 2.74
CA LEU A 133 19.11 -13.49 2.08
C LEU A 133 17.59 -13.39 2.12
N ASP A 134 17.00 -12.97 3.24
CA ASP A 134 15.54 -12.73 3.34
C ASP A 134 15.07 -11.68 2.33
N ALA A 135 15.81 -10.57 2.18
CA ALA A 135 15.53 -9.55 1.18
C ALA A 135 15.56 -10.13 -0.25
N ILE A 136 16.58 -10.90 -0.58
CA ILE A 136 16.72 -11.57 -1.89
C ILE A 136 15.51 -12.51 -2.16
N LEU A 137 15.14 -13.33 -1.18
CA LEU A 137 14.04 -14.27 -1.32
C LEU A 137 12.68 -13.55 -1.47
N ASN A 138 12.49 -12.45 -0.75
CA ASN A 138 11.28 -11.64 -0.85
C ASN A 138 11.19 -10.93 -2.20
N GLU A 139 12.27 -10.33 -2.67
CA GLU A 139 12.31 -9.61 -3.95
C GLU A 139 12.20 -10.55 -5.16
N ALA A 140 12.71 -11.76 -5.03
CA ALA A 140 12.56 -12.82 -6.04
C ALA A 140 11.23 -13.59 -5.91
N GLU A 141 10.35 -13.23 -4.96
CA GLU A 141 9.09 -13.90 -4.67
C GLU A 141 9.22 -15.42 -4.40
N MET A 142 10.37 -15.85 -3.84
CA MET A 142 10.67 -17.25 -3.59
C MET A 142 10.21 -17.69 -2.19
N GLN A 143 9.60 -18.87 -2.13
CA GLN A 143 9.24 -19.54 -0.89
C GLN A 143 10.31 -20.56 -0.48
N ALA A 144 10.21 -21.07 0.76
CA ALA A 144 11.14 -22.09 1.24
C ALA A 144 11.16 -23.36 0.37
N GLU A 145 9.99 -23.73 -0.17
CA GLU A 145 9.81 -24.91 -1.03
C GLU A 145 10.44 -24.77 -2.43
N ASP A 146 10.69 -23.55 -2.89
CA ASP A 146 11.29 -23.30 -4.20
C ASP A 146 12.80 -23.59 -4.19
N LEU A 147 13.45 -23.58 -3.02
CA LEU A 147 14.89 -23.77 -2.90
C LEU A 147 15.26 -25.26 -2.97
N GLU A 148 16.24 -25.59 -3.80
CA GLU A 148 16.76 -26.93 -3.93
C GLU A 148 17.71 -27.32 -2.77
N LEU A 149 17.14 -27.43 -1.57
CA LEU A 149 17.84 -27.75 -0.32
C LEU A 149 17.42 -29.10 0.22
N ARG A 150 18.30 -29.72 1.04
CA ARG A 150 17.99 -30.94 1.79
C ARG A 150 17.19 -30.58 3.06
N GLY A 151 16.55 -31.57 3.67
CA GLY A 151 15.76 -31.36 4.88
C GLY A 151 16.59 -30.72 6.02
N ASP A 152 17.82 -31.22 6.25
CA ASP A 152 18.73 -30.66 7.26
C ASP A 152 19.18 -29.22 6.94
N GLU A 153 19.30 -28.88 5.67
CA GLU A 153 19.63 -27.52 5.21
C GLU A 153 18.44 -26.56 5.42
N HIS A 154 17.20 -27.01 5.13
CA HIS A 154 15.99 -26.25 5.43
C HIS A 154 15.84 -25.99 6.94
N ARG A 155 16.02 -27.00 7.77
CA ARG A 155 15.97 -26.84 9.23
C ARG A 155 16.95 -25.80 9.74
N ARG A 156 18.20 -25.87 9.29
CA ARG A 156 19.26 -24.91 9.68
C ARG A 156 18.97 -23.48 9.20
N LEU A 157 18.35 -23.30 8.03
CA LEU A 157 17.85 -21.99 7.63
C LEU A 157 16.70 -21.54 8.51
N GLY A 158 15.77 -22.42 8.85
CA GLY A 158 14.72 -22.11 9.81
C GLY A 158 15.27 -21.61 11.16
N GLU A 159 16.34 -22.23 11.68
CA GLU A 159 17.05 -21.79 12.89
C GLU A 159 17.63 -20.37 12.72
N LEU A 160 18.24 -20.09 11.56
CA LEU A 160 18.81 -18.77 11.26
C LEU A 160 17.72 -17.69 11.15
N PHE A 161 16.62 -17.96 10.43
CA PHE A 161 15.52 -17.03 10.30
C PHE A 161 14.78 -16.79 11.63
N HIS A 162 14.67 -17.82 12.47
CA HIS A 162 14.14 -17.66 13.82
C HIS A 162 15.04 -16.76 14.67
N GLY A 163 16.37 -16.87 14.51
CA GLY A 163 17.36 -16.04 15.21
C GLY A 163 17.31 -14.55 14.85
N ILE A 164 16.65 -14.16 13.75
CA ILE A 164 16.44 -12.77 13.35
C ILE A 164 14.95 -12.34 13.44
N ASP A 165 14.17 -13.03 14.26
CA ASP A 165 12.72 -12.78 14.47
C ASP A 165 11.87 -12.86 13.19
N ARG A 166 12.29 -13.62 12.19
CA ARG A 166 11.51 -13.91 10.98
C ARG A 166 10.69 -15.20 11.17
N THR A 167 9.77 -15.20 12.14
CA THR A 167 9.01 -16.38 12.59
C THR A 167 8.20 -17.04 11.46
N ILE A 168 7.55 -16.26 10.58
CA ILE A 168 6.79 -16.79 9.44
C ILE A 168 7.73 -17.53 8.49
N ARG A 169 8.82 -16.92 8.10
CA ARG A 169 9.82 -17.52 7.20
C ARG A 169 10.47 -18.75 7.84
N ALA A 170 10.80 -18.67 9.12
CA ALA A 170 11.32 -19.82 9.89
C ALA A 170 10.32 -21.00 9.90
N SER A 171 9.05 -20.74 10.12
CA SER A 171 7.97 -21.75 10.09
C SER A 171 7.87 -22.43 8.72
N ASP A 172 8.05 -21.68 7.62
CA ASP A 172 8.03 -22.23 6.27
C ASP A 172 9.21 -23.18 6.05
N PHE A 173 10.42 -22.77 6.44
CA PHE A 173 11.61 -23.63 6.36
C PHE A 173 11.51 -24.89 7.23
N TYR A 174 10.96 -24.79 8.44
CA TYR A 174 10.74 -25.97 9.29
C TYR A 174 9.68 -26.91 8.70
N ARG A 175 8.63 -26.37 8.08
CA ARG A 175 7.62 -27.20 7.37
C ARG A 175 8.24 -27.94 6.18
N CYS A 176 9.09 -27.27 5.40
CA CYS A 176 9.83 -27.90 4.29
C CYS A 176 10.79 -28.98 4.81
N ALA A 177 11.53 -28.71 5.88
CA ALA A 177 12.42 -29.68 6.50
C ALA A 177 11.66 -30.97 6.89
N HIS A 178 10.53 -30.83 7.57
CA HIS A 178 9.68 -31.97 7.95
C HIS A 178 9.03 -32.67 6.74
N SER A 179 8.64 -31.95 5.70
CA SER A 179 8.06 -32.54 4.48
C SER A 179 9.08 -33.41 3.72
N LEU A 180 10.36 -33.02 3.77
CA LEU A 180 11.47 -33.75 3.12
C LEU A 180 11.99 -34.90 3.99
N SER A 181 11.84 -34.80 5.31
CA SER A 181 12.22 -35.84 6.27
C SER A 181 11.14 -35.96 7.36
N ALA A 182 10.24 -36.92 7.18
CA ALA A 182 9.12 -37.12 8.11
C ALA A 182 9.58 -37.52 9.54
N GLU A 183 10.84 -37.94 9.72
CA GLU A 183 11.46 -38.29 10.98
C GLU A 183 12.23 -37.15 11.66
N ASP A 184 12.22 -35.93 11.05
CA ASP A 184 12.91 -34.76 11.63
C ASP A 184 12.11 -34.17 12.81
N ALA A 185 12.30 -34.78 13.99
CA ALA A 185 11.69 -34.31 15.22
C ALA A 185 12.19 -32.95 15.68
N GLU A 186 13.40 -32.55 15.32
CA GLU A 186 13.97 -31.25 15.70
C GLU A 186 13.26 -30.10 14.97
N ALA A 187 13.01 -30.26 13.67
CA ALA A 187 12.23 -29.29 12.89
C ALA A 187 10.80 -29.13 13.44
N LEU A 188 10.14 -30.24 13.81
CA LEU A 188 8.82 -30.20 14.41
C LEU A 188 8.81 -29.57 15.82
N ARG A 189 9.83 -29.80 16.64
CA ARG A 189 9.95 -29.15 17.97
C ARG A 189 10.16 -27.64 17.81
N ALA A 190 10.99 -27.23 16.88
CA ALA A 190 11.19 -25.80 16.59
C ALA A 190 9.89 -25.14 16.07
N LEU A 191 9.17 -25.83 15.19
CA LEU A 191 7.86 -25.36 14.70
C LEU A 191 6.83 -25.27 15.84
N ALA A 192 6.77 -26.26 16.72
CA ALA A 192 5.90 -26.22 17.89
C ALA A 192 6.25 -25.06 18.84
N THR A 193 7.55 -24.71 18.97
CA THR A 193 7.97 -23.58 19.77
C THR A 193 7.43 -22.26 19.20
N ILE A 194 7.55 -22.03 17.90
CA ILE A 194 6.99 -20.83 17.25
C ILE A 194 5.47 -20.79 17.43
N GLN A 195 4.76 -21.91 17.18
CA GLN A 195 3.31 -21.97 17.31
C GLN A 195 2.82 -21.73 18.75
N ARG A 196 3.65 -22.11 19.73
CA ARG A 196 3.40 -21.80 21.14
C ARG A 196 3.54 -20.30 21.43
N GLU A 197 4.56 -19.67 20.87
CA GLU A 197 4.79 -18.23 21.00
C GLU A 197 3.70 -17.41 20.28
N GLU A 198 3.19 -17.92 19.15
CA GLU A 198 2.09 -17.31 18.40
C GLU A 198 0.71 -17.56 19.07
N GLY A 199 0.60 -18.48 20.02
CA GLY A 199 -0.66 -18.84 20.66
C GLY A 199 -1.60 -19.66 19.77
N ASP A 200 -1.13 -20.23 18.67
CA ASP A 200 -1.94 -21.02 17.74
C ASP A 200 -2.12 -22.47 18.24
N VAL A 201 -3.12 -22.64 19.10
CA VAL A 201 -3.43 -23.91 19.77
C VAL A 201 -3.70 -25.07 18.80
N GLU A 202 -4.39 -24.80 17.67
CA GLU A 202 -4.70 -25.85 16.69
C GLU A 202 -3.47 -26.33 15.92
N LYS A 203 -2.59 -25.42 15.53
CA LYS A 203 -1.35 -25.78 14.84
C LYS A 203 -0.39 -26.47 15.80
N LEU A 204 -0.28 -25.96 17.03
CA LEU A 204 0.55 -26.54 18.07
C LEU A 204 0.11 -28.00 18.36
N ASP A 205 -1.18 -28.24 18.57
CA ASP A 205 -1.70 -29.60 18.81
C ASP A 205 -1.35 -30.56 17.65
N ARG A 206 -1.51 -30.13 16.42
CA ARG A 206 -1.13 -30.91 15.23
C ARG A 206 0.36 -31.24 15.18
N SER A 207 1.23 -30.30 15.57
CA SER A 207 2.68 -30.53 15.63
C SER A 207 3.07 -31.47 16.75
N LEU A 208 2.44 -31.36 17.94
CA LEU A 208 2.63 -32.27 19.03
C LEU A 208 2.15 -33.70 18.69
N GLU A 209 1.02 -33.84 17.99
CA GLU A 209 0.51 -35.15 17.54
C GLU A 209 1.49 -35.79 16.53
N ARG A 210 2.10 -35.05 15.66
CA ARG A 210 3.14 -35.55 14.74
C ARG A 210 4.41 -35.94 15.47
N LEU A 211 4.83 -35.17 16.49
CA LEU A 211 5.96 -35.55 17.35
C LEU A 211 5.69 -36.86 18.07
N LEU A 212 4.48 -37.07 18.60
CA LEU A 212 4.08 -38.34 19.23
C LEU A 212 3.93 -39.49 18.20
N ALA A 213 3.76 -39.21 16.93
CA ALA A 213 3.82 -40.22 15.88
C ALA A 213 5.25 -40.68 15.60
N ILE A 214 6.26 -39.80 15.80
CA ILE A 214 7.69 -40.12 15.66
C ILE A 214 8.20 -40.86 16.94
N ASP A 215 7.98 -40.23 18.08
CA ASP A 215 8.33 -40.80 19.38
C ASP A 215 7.08 -40.82 20.30
N PRO A 216 6.39 -41.95 20.32
CA PRO A 216 5.16 -42.08 21.09
C PRO A 216 5.37 -41.96 22.62
N ASP A 217 6.56 -42.12 23.10
CA ASP A 217 6.89 -42.15 24.53
C ASP A 217 7.64 -40.89 24.99
N ASP A 218 7.67 -39.83 24.15
CA ASP A 218 8.23 -38.54 24.53
C ASP A 218 7.41 -37.91 25.67
N ILE A 219 7.97 -38.00 26.88
CA ILE A 219 7.34 -37.55 28.12
C ILE A 219 7.00 -36.06 28.08
N THR A 220 7.86 -35.24 27.46
CA THR A 220 7.69 -33.80 27.39
C THR A 220 6.50 -33.43 26.51
N VAL A 221 6.43 -34.04 25.32
CA VAL A 221 5.35 -33.83 24.37
C VAL A 221 4.01 -34.37 24.91
N LEU A 222 4.01 -35.55 25.56
CA LEU A 222 2.81 -36.12 26.20
C LEU A 222 2.25 -35.18 27.27
N LYS A 223 3.10 -34.61 28.12
CA LYS A 223 2.71 -33.65 29.16
C LYS A 223 2.13 -32.38 28.57
N GLU A 224 2.84 -31.82 27.58
CA GLU A 224 2.44 -30.56 26.92
C GLU A 224 1.07 -30.74 26.23
N GLN A 225 0.88 -31.83 25.48
CA GLN A 225 -0.38 -32.09 24.80
C GLN A 225 -1.53 -32.38 25.80
N ALA A 226 -1.27 -33.11 26.89
CA ALA A 226 -2.26 -33.33 27.91
C ALA A 226 -2.72 -32.02 28.57
N LEU A 227 -1.79 -31.08 28.83
CA LEU A 227 -2.11 -29.77 29.38
C LEU A 227 -2.90 -28.92 28.39
N LEU A 228 -2.47 -28.89 27.12
CA LEU A 228 -3.09 -28.10 26.05
C LEU A 228 -4.55 -28.50 25.82
N LEU A 229 -4.84 -29.79 25.86
CA LEU A 229 -6.17 -30.39 25.61
C LEU A 229 -7.08 -30.47 26.84
N THR A 230 -6.58 -30.14 28.04
CA THR A 230 -7.38 -30.17 29.26
C THR A 230 -8.61 -29.26 29.15
N GLY A 231 -9.81 -29.82 29.25
CA GLY A 231 -11.08 -29.09 29.11
C GLY A 231 -11.62 -29.00 27.70
N SER A 232 -10.86 -29.45 26.67
CA SER A 232 -11.32 -29.46 25.27
C SER A 232 -11.46 -30.86 24.69
N ASP A 233 -10.56 -31.82 25.00
CA ASP A 233 -10.57 -33.21 24.53
C ASP A 233 -10.13 -34.18 25.67
N GLU A 234 -11.05 -34.50 26.56
CA GLU A 234 -10.78 -35.36 27.72
C GLU A 234 -10.38 -36.80 27.35
N GLU A 235 -10.76 -37.29 26.17
CA GLU A 235 -10.39 -38.63 25.71
C GLU A 235 -8.90 -38.72 25.39
N ARG A 236 -8.37 -37.71 24.67
CA ARG A 236 -6.94 -37.64 24.38
C ARG A 236 -6.12 -37.36 25.62
N VAL A 237 -6.58 -36.48 26.49
CA VAL A 237 -5.96 -36.25 27.83
C VAL A 237 -5.85 -37.53 28.63
N THR A 238 -6.94 -38.31 28.73
CA THR A 238 -6.94 -39.60 29.46
C THR A 238 -5.99 -40.60 28.80
N ARG A 239 -5.90 -40.62 27.48
CA ARG A 239 -4.97 -41.50 26.74
C ARG A 239 -3.52 -41.14 27.07
N ASN A 240 -3.16 -39.84 27.02
CA ASN A 240 -1.82 -39.38 27.35
C ASN A 240 -1.48 -39.62 28.82
N HIS A 241 -2.43 -39.47 29.73
CA HIS A 241 -2.28 -39.77 31.17
C HIS A 241 -1.95 -41.23 31.41
N ARG A 242 -2.71 -42.18 30.83
CA ARG A 242 -2.43 -43.62 30.93
C ARG A 242 -1.06 -43.99 30.38
N ARG A 243 -0.60 -43.25 29.34
CA ARG A 243 0.72 -43.51 28.77
C ARG A 243 1.84 -42.98 29.64
N LEU A 244 1.67 -41.80 30.26
CA LEU A 244 2.59 -41.25 31.26
C LEU A 244 2.67 -42.18 32.50
N GLU A 245 1.54 -42.71 32.99
CA GLU A 245 1.51 -43.70 34.09
C GLU A 245 2.27 -44.97 33.71
N ALA A 246 2.09 -45.47 32.48
CA ALA A 246 2.82 -46.66 32.00
C ALA A 246 4.33 -46.42 31.90
N LEU A 247 4.77 -45.18 31.69
CA LEU A 247 6.18 -44.76 31.69
C LEU A 247 6.71 -44.44 33.09
N GLY A 248 5.89 -44.65 34.14
CA GLY A 248 6.25 -44.42 35.55
C GLY A 248 6.32 -42.95 35.94
N VAL A 249 5.66 -42.07 35.18
CA VAL A 249 5.63 -40.63 35.40
C VAL A 249 4.29 -40.26 36.05
N GLU A 250 4.32 -39.84 37.31
CA GLU A 250 3.17 -39.18 37.93
C GLU A 250 2.99 -37.81 37.31
N PHE A 251 1.86 -37.60 36.69
CA PHE A 251 1.49 -36.33 36.10
C PHE A 251 0.19 -35.83 36.73
N ASP A 252 0.31 -34.81 37.55
CA ASP A 252 -0.82 -34.05 38.09
C ASP A 252 -0.85 -32.68 37.37
N PRO A 253 -1.89 -32.37 36.60
CA PRO A 253 -2.03 -31.05 35.93
C PRO A 253 -1.96 -29.88 36.91
N SER A 254 -2.28 -30.09 38.19
CA SER A 254 -2.20 -29.06 39.24
C SER A 254 -0.79 -28.81 39.75
N LEU A 255 0.17 -29.71 39.48
CA LEU A 255 1.56 -29.67 39.91
C LEU A 255 2.55 -29.35 38.74
N ALA A 256 2.04 -28.96 37.58
CA ALA A 256 2.88 -28.58 36.44
C ALA A 256 3.91 -27.53 36.88
N THR A 257 5.19 -27.77 36.52
CA THR A 257 6.28 -26.88 36.87
C THR A 257 5.98 -25.43 36.46
N THR A 258 6.40 -24.49 37.30
CA THR A 258 6.08 -23.05 37.20
C THR A 258 6.25 -22.48 35.78
N GLU A 259 7.25 -22.94 35.00
CA GLU A 259 7.47 -22.53 33.61
C GLU A 259 6.42 -23.07 32.64
N LEU A 260 6.00 -24.34 32.76
CA LEU A 260 4.95 -24.88 31.88
C LEU A 260 3.56 -24.39 32.29
N SER A 261 3.33 -24.14 33.59
CA SER A 261 2.08 -23.54 34.06
C SER A 261 2.00 -22.06 33.67
N GLU A 262 3.10 -21.31 33.63
CA GLU A 262 3.13 -19.93 33.13
C GLU A 262 2.89 -19.83 31.61
N ILE A 263 3.41 -20.77 30.83
CA ILE A 263 3.19 -20.83 29.37
C ILE A 263 1.75 -21.29 29.06
N VAL A 264 1.26 -22.32 29.78
CA VAL A 264 -0.15 -22.76 29.66
C VAL A 264 -1.10 -21.76 30.30
N GLU A 265 -0.72 -21.04 31.35
CA GLU A 265 -1.50 -19.90 31.86
C GLU A 265 -1.45 -18.72 30.96
N ARG A 266 -0.36 -18.38 30.27
CA ARG A 266 -0.37 -17.38 29.21
C ARG A 266 -1.24 -17.79 28.01
N ALA A 267 -1.13 -19.02 27.54
CA ALA A 267 -2.03 -19.55 26.50
C ALA A 267 -3.47 -19.71 26.99
N ARG A 268 -3.66 -19.99 28.30
CA ARG A 268 -4.97 -19.99 28.97
C ARG A 268 -5.44 -18.62 29.39
N GLU A 269 -4.56 -17.66 29.67
CA GLU A 269 -4.93 -16.25 29.93
C GLU A 269 -5.41 -15.57 28.67
N VAL A 270 -4.90 -15.96 27.50
CA VAL A 270 -5.50 -15.60 26.22
C VAL A 270 -6.85 -16.32 25.99
N ASN A 271 -7.08 -17.49 26.62
CA ASN A 271 -8.29 -18.32 26.46
C ASN A 271 -9.04 -18.65 27.75
N LYS A 272 -8.65 -18.14 28.91
CA LYS A 272 -9.48 -18.19 30.10
C LYS A 272 -10.45 -17.04 30.11
N ASP A 273 -11.66 -17.36 29.74
CA ASP A 273 -12.87 -16.83 30.34
C ASP A 273 -12.90 -17.04 31.88
N VAL A 274 -11.97 -16.43 32.60
CA VAL A 274 -12.37 -15.86 33.87
C VAL A 274 -13.21 -14.67 33.45
N ASP A 275 -14.55 -14.92 33.43
CA ASP A 275 -15.50 -13.85 33.15
C ASP A 275 -15.09 -12.68 34.06
N PRO A 276 -14.49 -11.58 33.51
CA PRO A 276 -14.06 -10.47 34.35
C PRO A 276 -15.25 -9.85 35.08
N ARG A 277 -16.50 -10.22 34.67
CA ARG A 277 -17.74 -9.86 35.37
C ARG A 277 -17.87 -10.56 36.73
N ALA A 278 -17.23 -11.72 36.93
CA ALA A 278 -17.35 -12.50 38.14
C ALA A 278 -16.35 -12.13 39.24
N THR A 279 -15.39 -11.25 38.98
CA THR A 279 -14.37 -10.80 39.93
C THR A 279 -14.71 -9.44 40.48
N GLU A 280 -14.80 -9.30 41.80
CA GLU A 280 -14.91 -8.00 42.49
C GLU A 280 -13.55 -7.67 43.16
N PRO A 281 -12.71 -6.83 42.51
CA PRO A 281 -11.44 -6.43 43.11
C PRO A 281 -11.61 -5.56 44.36
N GLU A 282 -10.69 -5.69 45.31
CA GLU A 282 -10.70 -4.88 46.53
C GLU A 282 -9.96 -3.55 46.36
N THR A 283 -9.15 -3.40 45.33
CA THR A 283 -8.30 -2.22 45.10
C THR A 283 -8.68 -1.44 43.86
N SER A 284 -8.43 -0.13 43.85
CA SER A 284 -8.66 0.72 42.67
C SER A 284 -7.89 0.24 41.43
N SER A 285 -6.63 -0.21 41.62
CA SER A 285 -5.82 -0.78 40.53
C SER A 285 -6.44 -2.08 39.98
N GLY A 286 -6.94 -2.98 40.84
CA GLY A 286 -7.62 -4.19 40.42
C GLY A 286 -8.90 -3.93 39.62
N TRP A 287 -9.64 -2.89 39.96
CA TRP A 287 -10.80 -2.44 39.21
C TRP A 287 -10.41 -1.89 37.83
N LEU A 288 -9.24 -1.17 37.72
CA LEU A 288 -8.73 -0.71 36.42
C LEU A 288 -8.26 -1.87 35.54
N GLU A 289 -7.59 -2.88 36.10
CA GLU A 289 -7.22 -4.09 35.35
C GLU A 289 -8.46 -4.81 34.83
N ARG A 290 -9.54 -4.92 35.66
CA ARG A 290 -10.81 -5.45 35.23
C ARG A 290 -11.41 -4.66 34.07
N ALA A 291 -11.40 -3.33 34.19
CA ALA A 291 -11.89 -2.43 33.14
C ALA A 291 -11.10 -2.62 31.83
N ALA A 292 -9.77 -2.72 31.89
CA ALA A 292 -8.93 -2.94 30.72
C ALA A 292 -9.26 -4.29 30.02
N LYS A 293 -9.44 -5.37 30.79
CA LYS A 293 -9.85 -6.69 30.24
C LYS A 293 -11.25 -6.63 29.61
N LEU A 294 -12.18 -5.92 30.20
CA LEU A 294 -13.54 -5.74 29.66
C LEU A 294 -13.55 -4.91 28.36
N LEU A 295 -12.65 -3.92 28.26
CA LEU A 295 -12.45 -3.15 27.03
C LEU A 295 -11.92 -4.01 25.89
N MET A 296 -10.99 -4.91 26.16
CA MET A 296 -10.50 -5.89 25.18
C MET A 296 -11.61 -6.83 24.67
N LEU A 297 -12.64 -7.06 25.50
CA LEU A 297 -13.83 -7.85 25.13
C LEU A 297 -14.94 -7.00 24.47
N GLY A 298 -14.74 -5.71 24.30
CA GLY A 298 -15.74 -4.79 23.73
C GLY A 298 -16.88 -4.40 24.69
N GLU A 299 -16.77 -4.76 25.99
CA GLU A 299 -17.82 -4.55 27.02
C GLU A 299 -17.68 -3.16 27.66
N ILE A 300 -17.86 -2.12 26.85
CA ILE A 300 -17.62 -0.70 27.24
C ILE A 300 -18.45 -0.29 28.47
N ALA A 301 -19.72 -0.68 28.56
CA ALA A 301 -20.61 -0.30 29.67
C ALA A 301 -20.14 -0.90 31.00
N VAL A 302 -19.73 -2.18 31.04
CA VAL A 302 -19.25 -2.86 32.23
C VAL A 302 -17.84 -2.41 32.59
N ALA A 303 -17.03 -2.04 31.60
CA ALA A 303 -15.74 -1.41 31.83
C ALA A 303 -15.89 -0.04 32.51
N LEU A 304 -16.84 0.78 32.07
CA LEU A 304 -17.14 2.06 32.68
C LEU A 304 -17.58 1.89 34.15
N GLU A 305 -18.50 0.97 34.44
CA GLU A 305 -18.88 0.64 35.81
C GLU A 305 -17.67 0.23 36.67
N SER A 306 -16.75 -0.53 36.12
CA SER A 306 -15.53 -0.94 36.81
C SER A 306 -14.62 0.26 37.12
N VAL A 307 -14.51 1.22 36.20
CA VAL A 307 -13.75 2.47 36.43
C VAL A 307 -14.44 3.35 37.48
N GLU A 308 -15.76 3.46 37.48
CA GLU A 308 -16.53 4.17 38.49
C GLU A 308 -16.30 3.55 39.89
N ARG A 309 -16.26 2.21 39.98
CA ARG A 309 -15.89 1.51 41.24
C ARG A 309 -14.43 1.78 41.64
N ALA A 310 -13.49 1.84 40.68
CA ALA A 310 -12.11 2.22 40.96
C ALA A 310 -12.02 3.62 41.60
N LEU A 311 -12.84 4.56 41.14
CA LEU A 311 -12.92 5.94 41.65
C LEU A 311 -13.65 6.02 42.99
N GLU A 312 -14.63 5.15 43.27
CA GLU A 312 -15.25 5.03 44.61
C GLU A 312 -14.23 4.55 45.65
N VAL A 313 -13.36 3.59 45.30
CA VAL A 313 -12.30 3.06 46.16
C VAL A 313 -11.18 4.08 46.38
N ASN A 314 -10.75 4.77 45.33
CA ASN A 314 -9.73 5.81 45.38
C ASN A 314 -10.06 6.98 44.46
N PRO A 315 -10.66 8.08 45.00
CA PRO A 315 -11.02 9.27 44.24
C PRO A 315 -9.83 10.09 43.72
N ASP A 316 -8.62 9.85 44.22
CA ASP A 316 -7.39 10.52 43.79
C ASP A 316 -6.53 9.67 42.83
N ASN A 317 -7.12 8.65 42.24
CA ASN A 317 -6.47 7.88 41.19
C ASN A 317 -6.60 8.60 39.84
N GLY A 318 -5.51 9.24 39.40
CA GLY A 318 -5.43 9.99 38.11
C GLY A 318 -5.69 9.11 36.88
N GLU A 319 -5.10 7.91 36.87
CA GLU A 319 -5.30 6.94 35.75
C GLU A 319 -6.78 6.53 35.62
N ALA A 320 -7.47 6.33 36.76
CA ALA A 320 -8.89 6.02 36.75
C ALA A 320 -9.73 7.17 36.16
N TRP A 321 -9.42 8.42 36.50
CA TRP A 321 -10.06 9.58 35.92
C TRP A 321 -9.76 9.73 34.43
N MET A 322 -8.52 9.43 34.01
CA MET A 322 -8.13 9.43 32.60
C MET A 322 -8.93 8.41 31.80
N LEU A 323 -8.97 7.16 32.29
CA LEU A 323 -9.72 6.08 31.64
C LEU A 323 -11.23 6.35 31.62
N HIS A 324 -11.77 6.91 32.73
CA HIS A 324 -13.17 7.35 32.80
C HIS A 324 -13.49 8.40 31.74
N ALA A 325 -12.64 9.41 31.58
CA ALA A 325 -12.78 10.42 30.52
C ALA A 325 -12.77 9.79 29.12
N LYS A 326 -11.82 8.87 28.86
CA LYS A 326 -11.70 8.19 27.58
C LYS A 326 -12.94 7.36 27.24
N LEU A 327 -13.51 6.63 28.20
CA LEU A 327 -14.72 5.83 27.98
C LEU A 327 -15.95 6.69 27.73
N LEU A 328 -16.07 7.82 28.46
CA LEU A 328 -17.14 8.76 28.26
C LEU A 328 -17.03 9.53 26.93
N SER A 329 -15.82 9.72 26.39
CA SER A 329 -15.62 10.46 25.15
C SER A 329 -16.18 9.77 23.92
N ALA A 330 -16.47 8.47 24.01
CA ALA A 330 -17.14 7.72 22.95
C ALA A 330 -18.64 8.08 22.81
N ASP A 331 -19.25 8.70 23.83
CA ASP A 331 -20.63 9.13 23.87
C ASP A 331 -20.72 10.65 23.84
N THR A 332 -21.16 11.20 22.73
CA THR A 332 -21.27 12.66 22.53
C THR A 332 -22.27 13.33 23.48
N GLU A 333 -23.26 12.60 24.04
CA GLU A 333 -24.19 13.14 25.03
C GLU A 333 -23.49 13.34 26.41
N ARG A 334 -22.40 12.60 26.68
CA ARG A 334 -21.65 12.64 27.93
C ARG A 334 -20.39 13.50 27.88
N THR A 335 -20.17 14.30 26.84
CA THR A 335 -19.00 15.19 26.64
C THR A 335 -18.68 16.02 27.89
N LYS A 336 -19.69 16.59 28.57
CA LYS A 336 -19.48 17.41 29.76
C LYS A 336 -18.93 16.62 30.95
N GLU A 337 -19.31 15.36 31.07
CA GLU A 337 -18.81 14.46 32.12
C GLU A 337 -17.38 14.07 31.80
N ALA A 338 -17.09 13.69 30.55
CA ALA A 338 -15.75 13.40 30.07
C ALA A 338 -14.76 14.57 30.34
N LEU A 339 -15.18 15.81 30.04
CA LEU A 339 -14.38 17.01 30.31
C LEU A 339 -14.14 17.27 31.81
N ARG A 340 -15.08 16.91 32.68
CA ARG A 340 -14.83 17.01 34.14
C ARG A 340 -13.82 15.99 34.60
N SER A 341 -13.92 14.78 34.08
CA SER A 341 -13.03 13.66 34.43
C SER A 341 -11.59 13.94 33.99
N ILE A 342 -11.40 14.41 32.74
CA ILE A 342 -10.05 14.70 32.25
C ILE A 342 -9.41 15.86 33.01
N ARG A 343 -10.15 16.93 33.37
CA ARG A 343 -9.64 18.02 34.18
C ARG A 343 -9.27 17.57 35.59
N ARG A 344 -10.03 16.62 36.18
CA ARG A 344 -9.66 16.03 37.46
C ARG A 344 -8.38 15.21 37.35
N ALA A 345 -8.22 14.41 36.29
CA ALA A 345 -6.99 13.67 35.99
C ALA A 345 -5.78 14.62 35.87
N THR A 346 -5.93 15.73 35.13
CA THR A 346 -4.87 16.72 34.93
C THR A 346 -4.47 17.41 36.27
N VAL A 347 -5.43 17.71 37.14
CA VAL A 347 -5.13 18.25 38.50
C VAL A 347 -4.36 17.24 39.35
N LEU A 348 -4.57 15.93 39.11
CA LEU A 348 -3.86 14.84 39.80
C LEU A 348 -2.48 14.54 39.19
N GLY A 349 -2.08 15.26 38.13
CA GLY A 349 -0.76 15.15 37.50
C GLY A 349 -0.71 14.35 36.23
N GLU A 350 -1.86 13.88 35.73
CA GLU A 350 -1.90 13.13 34.47
C GLU A 350 -1.80 14.09 33.26
N TYR A 351 -1.20 13.58 32.16
CA TYR A 351 -1.08 14.33 30.90
C TYR A 351 -2.36 14.22 30.08
N GLY A 352 -3.36 15.00 30.41
CA GLY A 352 -4.72 14.93 29.85
C GLY A 352 -5.00 15.82 28.65
N VAL A 353 -4.08 16.70 28.25
CA VAL A 353 -4.31 17.75 27.22
C VAL A 353 -4.69 17.18 25.87
N LEU A 354 -4.06 16.07 25.44
CA LEU A 354 -4.34 15.43 24.15
C LEU A 354 -5.76 14.88 24.13
N LEU A 355 -6.16 14.17 25.20
CA LEU A 355 -7.52 13.61 25.31
C LEU A 355 -8.57 14.73 25.46
N GLU A 356 -8.27 15.80 26.21
CA GLU A 356 -9.19 16.95 26.31
C GLU A 356 -9.42 17.59 24.93
N SER A 357 -8.38 17.74 24.13
CA SER A 357 -8.51 18.23 22.76
C SER A 357 -9.34 17.29 21.87
N GLU A 358 -9.18 15.97 22.05
CA GLU A 358 -9.95 14.95 21.31
C GLU A 358 -11.43 14.98 21.67
N ILE A 359 -11.74 15.13 22.96
CA ILE A 359 -13.12 15.27 23.44
C ILE A 359 -13.79 16.50 22.80
N PHE A 360 -13.06 17.62 22.69
CA PHE A 360 -13.59 18.82 22.03
C PHE A 360 -13.75 18.62 20.52
N GLU A 361 -12.85 17.91 19.85
CA GLU A 361 -12.99 17.59 18.42
C GLU A 361 -14.22 16.71 18.15
N ASN A 362 -14.46 15.69 19.00
CA ASN A 362 -15.62 14.80 18.87
C ASN A 362 -16.96 15.55 19.07
N ASP A 363 -16.93 16.70 19.73
CA ASP A 363 -18.06 17.62 19.93
C ASP A 363 -18.09 18.76 18.87
N ASP A 364 -17.34 18.62 17.76
CA ASP A 364 -17.16 19.63 16.70
C ASP A 364 -16.68 21.01 17.18
N ARG A 365 -16.05 21.07 18.36
CA ARG A 365 -15.57 22.31 19.00
C ARG A 365 -14.08 22.53 18.77
N PHE A 366 -13.70 22.65 17.50
CA PHE A 366 -12.28 22.81 17.07
C PHE A 366 -11.58 24.01 17.70
N ASP A 367 -12.32 25.13 17.92
CA ASP A 367 -11.75 26.31 18.59
C ASP A 367 -11.37 26.02 20.06
N ALA A 368 -12.17 25.23 20.77
CA ALA A 368 -11.87 24.84 22.15
C ALA A 368 -10.71 23.84 22.21
N ALA A 369 -10.66 22.87 21.30
CA ALA A 369 -9.54 21.94 21.16
C ALA A 369 -8.21 22.68 20.89
N ARG A 370 -8.26 23.66 19.99
CA ARG A 370 -7.13 24.53 19.68
C ARG A 370 -6.66 25.33 20.92
N ALA A 371 -7.61 25.97 21.66
CA ALA A 371 -7.28 26.83 22.80
C ALA A 371 -6.54 26.06 23.90
N VAL A 372 -6.98 24.83 24.22
CA VAL A 372 -6.35 23.97 25.23
C VAL A 372 -4.91 23.60 24.85
N LEU A 373 -4.68 23.32 23.58
CA LEU A 373 -3.34 22.98 23.07
C LEU A 373 -2.43 24.22 22.99
N GLU A 374 -2.96 25.38 22.62
CA GLU A 374 -2.21 26.64 22.61
C GLU A 374 -1.81 27.03 24.04
N GLU A 375 -2.70 26.96 25.05
CA GLU A 375 -2.40 27.18 26.48
C GLU A 375 -1.30 26.24 26.97
N ARG A 376 -1.33 24.97 26.54
CA ARG A 376 -0.26 24.02 26.88
C ARG A 376 1.08 24.44 26.30
N LEU A 377 1.09 24.87 25.03
CA LEU A 377 2.31 25.28 24.33
C LEU A 377 2.85 26.62 24.79
N GLU A 378 2.02 27.50 25.38
CA GLU A 378 2.49 28.72 26.08
C GLU A 378 3.31 28.36 27.30
N THR A 379 2.90 27.32 28.05
CA THR A 379 3.59 26.85 29.24
C THR A 379 4.77 25.93 28.98
N ASN A 380 4.67 25.13 27.91
CA ASN A 380 5.67 24.15 27.49
C ASN A 380 5.86 24.17 25.96
N PRO A 381 6.67 25.11 25.43
CA PRO A 381 6.86 25.28 23.99
C PRO A 381 7.51 24.07 23.29
N GLU A 382 8.20 23.18 24.02
CA GLU A 382 8.91 22.02 23.51
C GLU A 382 8.00 20.76 23.47
N ASP A 383 6.73 20.86 23.87
CA ASP A 383 5.79 19.76 23.87
C ASP A 383 5.43 19.35 22.43
N ALA A 384 6.17 18.39 21.90
CA ALA A 384 6.03 17.93 20.51
C ALA A 384 4.68 17.24 20.24
N GLU A 385 4.14 16.52 21.22
CA GLU A 385 2.86 15.82 21.07
C GLU A 385 1.69 16.82 21.03
N ALA A 386 1.69 17.80 21.94
CA ALA A 386 0.69 18.86 21.92
C ALA A 386 0.77 19.67 20.62
N ARG A 387 1.96 19.92 20.10
CA ARG A 387 2.19 20.64 18.83
C ARG A 387 1.71 19.85 17.63
N ALA A 388 2.05 18.57 17.56
CA ALA A 388 1.56 17.66 16.52
C ALA A 388 0.03 17.56 16.55
N ARG A 389 -0.54 17.49 17.76
CA ARG A 389 -1.99 17.46 17.96
C ARG A 389 -2.66 18.77 17.52
N LEU A 390 -2.07 19.91 17.85
CA LEU A 390 -2.57 21.23 17.40
C LEU A 390 -2.57 21.32 15.87
N SER A 391 -1.48 20.89 15.25
CA SER A 391 -1.39 20.83 13.78
C SER A 391 -2.49 19.95 13.19
N LEU A 392 -2.78 18.79 13.80
CA LEU A 392 -3.86 17.88 13.38
C LEU A 392 -5.25 18.51 13.52
N VAL A 393 -5.53 19.17 14.65
CA VAL A 393 -6.80 19.89 14.93
C VAL A 393 -7.04 20.94 13.86
N LEU A 394 -6.03 21.76 13.57
CA LEU A 394 -6.09 22.79 12.53
C LEU A 394 -6.31 22.21 11.14
N LEU A 395 -5.65 21.09 10.83
CA LEU A 395 -5.83 20.40 9.56
C LEU A 395 -7.28 19.88 9.41
N ARG A 396 -7.84 19.28 10.45
CA ARG A 396 -9.25 18.80 10.45
C ARG A 396 -10.26 19.95 10.36
N ALA A 397 -9.93 21.11 10.95
CA ALA A 397 -10.72 22.32 10.82
C ALA A 397 -10.60 22.99 9.42
N GLY A 398 -9.84 22.41 8.49
CA GLY A 398 -9.62 22.95 7.14
C GLY A 398 -8.62 24.10 7.08
N ALA A 399 -7.90 24.38 8.18
CA ALA A 399 -6.92 25.46 8.29
C ALA A 399 -5.49 24.97 7.96
N THR A 400 -5.29 24.41 6.76
CA THR A 400 -4.03 23.76 6.33
C THR A 400 -2.82 24.69 6.45
N GLU A 401 -2.95 25.98 6.08
CA GLU A 401 -1.87 26.96 6.19
C GLU A 401 -1.45 27.19 7.65
N TRP A 402 -2.41 27.27 8.58
CA TRP A 402 -2.13 27.43 9.99
C TRP A 402 -1.51 26.17 10.60
N SER A 403 -1.97 24.99 10.15
CA SER A 403 -1.39 23.71 10.52
C SER A 403 0.11 23.64 10.13
N ARG A 404 0.46 24.06 8.91
CA ARG A 404 1.85 24.15 8.44
C ARG A 404 2.66 25.14 9.29
N LYS A 405 2.09 26.31 9.55
CA LYS A 405 2.77 27.34 10.34
C LYS A 405 3.12 26.87 11.75
N VAL A 406 2.24 26.10 12.41
CA VAL A 406 2.50 25.52 13.73
C VAL A 406 3.73 24.61 13.72
N LEU A 407 3.93 23.83 12.64
CA LEU A 407 5.13 22.99 12.49
C LEU A 407 6.38 23.83 12.18
N ASP A 408 6.27 24.80 11.26
CA ASP A 408 7.40 25.65 10.87
C ASP A 408 7.94 26.51 12.04
N GLU A 409 7.08 26.90 12.98
CA GLU A 409 7.43 27.64 14.20
C GLU A 409 7.87 26.72 15.35
N SER A 410 8.06 25.42 15.12
CA SER A 410 8.48 24.46 16.15
C SER A 410 9.93 24.68 16.57
N PRO A 411 10.24 24.65 17.87
CA PRO A 411 11.62 24.69 18.33
C PRO A 411 12.39 23.44 17.86
N PRO A 412 13.72 23.54 17.64
CA PRO A 412 14.53 22.42 17.15
C PRO A 412 14.42 21.15 18.01
N GLU A 413 14.28 21.32 19.32
CA GLU A 413 14.19 20.24 20.32
C GLU A 413 12.92 19.40 20.11
N ALA A 414 11.82 20.02 19.69
CA ALA A 414 10.56 19.32 19.41
C ALA A 414 10.68 18.40 18.20
N TRP A 415 11.57 18.69 17.23
CA TRP A 415 11.81 17.86 16.06
C TRP A 415 12.60 16.56 16.35
N GLU A 416 13.09 16.38 17.58
CA GLU A 416 13.62 15.09 18.03
C GLU A 416 12.52 14.03 18.23
N HIS A 417 11.25 14.44 18.28
CA HIS A 417 10.09 13.56 18.43
C HIS A 417 9.49 13.12 17.09
N ALA A 418 9.16 11.83 16.98
CA ALA A 418 8.56 11.24 15.79
C ALA A 418 7.22 11.89 15.39
N SER A 419 6.44 12.35 16.36
CA SER A 419 5.09 12.92 16.17
C SER A 419 5.08 14.12 15.21
N LEU A 420 6.08 15.02 15.28
CA LEU A 420 6.16 16.16 14.37
C LEU A 420 6.46 15.73 12.95
N HIS A 421 7.37 14.77 12.78
CA HIS A 421 7.69 14.21 11.46
C HIS A 421 6.48 13.50 10.84
N VAL A 422 5.67 12.78 11.64
CA VAL A 422 4.42 12.17 11.17
C VAL A 422 3.46 13.25 10.67
N MET A 423 3.33 14.37 11.40
CA MET A 423 2.45 15.45 10.97
C MET A 423 2.96 16.19 9.74
N ASP A 424 4.25 16.41 9.63
CA ASP A 424 4.87 16.99 8.43
C ASP A 424 4.63 16.14 7.20
N GLY A 425 4.87 14.83 7.29
CA GLY A 425 4.55 13.88 6.23
C GLY A 425 3.06 13.89 5.84
N ARG A 426 2.15 13.98 6.82
CA ARG A 426 0.70 14.10 6.56
C ARG A 426 0.33 15.37 5.82
N LEU A 427 0.92 16.51 6.18
CA LEU A 427 0.67 17.78 5.47
C LEU A 427 1.18 17.74 4.01
N HIS A 428 2.31 17.09 3.77
CA HIS A 428 2.78 16.85 2.39
C HIS A 428 1.84 15.94 1.61
N LEU A 429 1.25 14.90 2.24
CA LEU A 429 0.23 14.07 1.61
C LEU A 429 -1.03 14.85 1.26
N VAL A 430 -1.52 15.72 2.18
CA VAL A 430 -2.68 16.58 1.91
C VAL A 430 -2.41 17.51 0.74
N SER A 431 -1.24 18.16 0.70
CA SER A 431 -0.83 19.00 -0.43
C SER A 431 -0.81 18.24 -1.76
N THR A 432 -0.33 16.99 -1.72
CA THR A 432 -0.33 16.10 -2.89
C THR A 432 -1.75 15.72 -3.32
N GLU A 433 -2.66 15.46 -2.37
CA GLU A 433 -4.06 15.14 -2.65
C GLU A 433 -4.81 16.34 -3.26
N GLU A 434 -4.62 17.53 -2.70
CA GLU A 434 -5.15 18.79 -3.27
C GLU A 434 -4.61 19.04 -4.67
N HIS A 435 -3.31 18.84 -4.88
CA HIS A 435 -2.70 18.96 -6.20
C HIS A 435 -3.31 17.97 -7.20
N ARG A 436 -3.49 16.71 -6.80
CA ARG A 436 -4.12 15.68 -7.63
C ARG A 436 -5.57 16.02 -7.96
N ASP A 437 -6.35 16.49 -6.99
CA ASP A 437 -7.75 16.84 -7.21
C ASP A 437 -7.90 18.02 -8.17
N ASN A 438 -6.91 18.91 -8.19
CA ASN A 438 -6.88 20.04 -9.14
C ASN A 438 -6.28 19.70 -10.51
N THR A 439 -5.34 18.75 -10.59
CA THR A 439 -4.56 18.49 -11.82
C THR A 439 -4.74 17.08 -12.37
N GLY A 440 -5.22 16.14 -11.57
CA GLY A 440 -5.29 14.72 -11.87
C GLY A 440 -3.98 13.94 -11.65
N GLN A 441 -2.93 14.61 -11.19
CA GLN A 441 -1.62 14.00 -10.96
C GLN A 441 -1.11 14.32 -9.55
N HIS A 442 -0.40 13.37 -8.94
CA HIS A 442 0.28 13.61 -7.67
C HIS A 442 1.49 14.55 -7.85
N ASP A 443 1.71 15.41 -6.86
CA ASP A 443 2.93 16.22 -6.79
C ASP A 443 4.09 15.33 -6.31
N GLN A 444 5.00 15.01 -7.22
CA GLN A 444 6.12 14.11 -6.96
C GLN A 444 7.12 14.69 -5.93
N LEU A 445 7.27 16.01 -5.88
CA LEU A 445 8.15 16.64 -4.88
C LEU A 445 7.53 16.55 -3.49
N ALA A 446 6.25 16.85 -3.35
CA ALA A 446 5.54 16.71 -2.08
C ALA A 446 5.48 15.25 -1.60
N LEU A 447 5.41 14.26 -2.52
CA LEU A 447 5.51 12.85 -2.16
C LEU A 447 6.89 12.47 -1.62
N LEU A 448 7.96 12.96 -2.23
CA LEU A 448 9.31 12.72 -1.72
C LEU A 448 9.52 13.37 -0.36
N ASP A 449 9.03 14.60 -0.17
CA ASP A 449 9.09 15.28 1.12
C ASP A 449 8.27 14.51 2.18
N ALA A 450 7.11 13.97 1.82
CA ALA A 450 6.32 13.11 2.70
C ALA A 450 7.09 11.84 3.12
N LEU A 451 7.74 11.16 2.18
CA LEU A 451 8.55 9.96 2.47
C LEU A 451 9.72 10.30 3.39
N VAL A 452 10.45 11.38 3.13
CA VAL A 452 11.55 11.84 3.99
C VAL A 452 11.05 12.14 5.41
N ALA A 453 9.89 12.76 5.54
CA ALA A 453 9.30 13.04 6.85
C ALA A 453 8.90 11.75 7.58
N PHE A 454 8.23 10.80 6.92
CA PHE A 454 7.88 9.52 7.55
C PHE A 454 9.11 8.66 7.87
N ASP A 455 10.11 8.61 7.01
CA ASP A 455 11.38 7.93 7.30
C ASP A 455 12.09 8.58 8.49
N GLY A 456 12.08 9.92 8.59
CA GLY A 456 12.57 10.65 9.76
C GLY A 456 11.81 10.36 11.05
N ALA A 457 10.49 10.09 10.97
CA ALA A 457 9.70 9.62 12.10
C ALA A 457 10.08 8.20 12.53
N ILE A 458 10.26 7.28 11.57
CA ILE A 458 10.64 5.87 11.81
C ILE A 458 12.05 5.78 12.40
N ASP A 459 12.98 6.63 11.96
CA ASP A 459 14.34 6.67 12.52
C ASP A 459 14.37 7.05 14.00
N ARG A 460 13.42 7.89 14.43
CA ARG A 460 13.28 8.32 15.83
C ARG A 460 12.48 7.34 16.68
N ASP A 461 11.44 6.79 16.09
CA ASP A 461 10.58 5.78 16.72
C ASP A 461 10.19 4.69 15.71
N ARG A 462 10.90 3.56 15.77
CA ARG A 462 10.65 2.40 14.90
C ARG A 462 9.31 1.72 15.16
N GLU A 463 8.71 1.98 16.32
CA GLU A 463 7.40 1.42 16.70
C GLU A 463 6.24 2.38 16.39
N SER A 464 6.52 3.52 15.76
CA SER A 464 5.50 4.45 15.32
C SER A 464 4.64 3.87 14.19
N GLY A 465 3.56 3.17 14.53
CA GLY A 465 2.63 2.60 13.55
C GLY A 465 2.01 3.63 12.60
N LEU A 466 1.81 4.87 13.07
CA LEU A 466 1.30 5.97 12.25
C LEU A 466 2.33 6.44 11.20
N ALA A 467 3.62 6.40 11.52
CA ALA A 467 4.68 6.70 10.56
C ALA A 467 4.71 5.65 9.43
N TRP A 468 4.64 4.37 9.78
CA TRP A 468 4.56 3.27 8.81
C TRP A 468 3.31 3.35 7.94
N LEU A 469 2.15 3.68 8.52
CA LEU A 469 0.90 3.88 7.78
C LEU A 469 0.99 5.05 6.80
N GLY A 470 1.56 6.18 7.24
CA GLY A 470 1.78 7.36 6.39
C GLY A 470 2.75 7.06 5.24
N ARG A 471 3.85 6.38 5.54
CA ARG A 471 4.83 5.91 4.55
C ARG A 471 4.19 5.01 3.49
N ALA A 472 3.37 4.07 3.91
CA ALA A 472 2.64 3.18 3.00
C ALA A 472 1.72 3.95 2.04
N ARG A 473 0.98 4.95 2.54
CA ARG A 473 0.14 5.81 1.71
C ARG A 473 0.96 6.61 0.70
N ALA A 474 2.11 7.17 1.11
CA ALA A 474 3.01 7.90 0.22
C ALA A 474 3.57 6.98 -0.89
N LEU A 475 4.02 5.78 -0.55
CA LEU A 475 4.52 4.78 -1.51
C LEU A 475 3.43 4.33 -2.49
N ARG A 476 2.19 4.15 -2.01
CA ARG A 476 1.04 3.83 -2.88
C ARG A 476 0.78 4.96 -3.88
N TYR A 477 0.84 6.22 -3.45
CA TYR A 477 0.69 7.37 -4.34
C TYR A 477 1.86 7.54 -5.31
N GLN A 478 3.05 7.09 -4.93
CA GLN A 478 4.22 7.05 -5.80
C GLN A 478 4.13 5.95 -6.88
N GLY A 479 3.28 4.94 -6.65
CA GLY A 479 3.09 3.81 -7.57
C GLY A 479 4.05 2.64 -7.31
N THR A 480 4.52 2.48 -6.08
CA THR A 480 5.35 1.35 -5.62
C THR A 480 4.54 0.45 -4.68
N PRO A 481 3.60 -0.36 -5.22
CA PRO A 481 2.65 -1.12 -4.41
C PRO A 481 3.31 -2.18 -3.51
N ASN A 482 4.39 -2.82 -3.95
CA ASN A 482 5.07 -3.84 -3.16
C ASN A 482 5.71 -3.24 -1.89
N GLU A 483 6.34 -2.06 -2.00
CA GLU A 483 6.90 -1.37 -0.84
C GLU A 483 5.80 -0.86 0.10
N ALA A 484 4.68 -0.39 -0.47
CA ALA A 484 3.51 0.02 0.30
C ALA A 484 2.92 -1.15 1.11
N GLU A 485 2.86 -2.37 0.55
CA GLU A 485 2.39 -3.59 1.21
C GLU A 485 3.27 -3.96 2.42
N VAL A 486 4.59 -3.87 2.26
CA VAL A 486 5.54 -4.10 3.37
C VAL A 486 5.33 -3.08 4.50
N ALA A 487 5.21 -1.80 4.16
CA ALA A 487 4.98 -0.75 5.15
C ALA A 487 3.63 -0.91 5.87
N LEU A 488 2.55 -1.30 5.15
CA LEU A 488 1.24 -1.61 5.75
C LEU A 488 1.28 -2.82 6.68
N THR A 489 1.98 -3.88 6.29
CA THR A 489 2.18 -5.06 7.14
C THR A 489 2.83 -4.68 8.47
N ARG A 490 3.83 -3.78 8.43
CA ARG A 490 4.47 -3.27 9.64
C ARG A 490 3.52 -2.40 10.46
N ALA A 491 2.78 -1.49 9.81
CA ALA A 491 1.78 -0.67 10.48
C ALA A 491 0.69 -1.52 11.17
N ARG A 492 0.15 -2.54 10.47
CA ARG A 492 -0.86 -3.46 11.03
C ARG A 492 -0.35 -4.19 12.28
N ARG A 493 0.92 -4.60 12.29
CA ARG A 493 1.52 -5.25 13.48
C ARG A 493 1.61 -4.31 14.67
N LEU A 494 1.95 -3.04 14.44
CA LEU A 494 2.17 -2.04 15.49
C LEU A 494 0.87 -1.42 16.02
N ILE A 495 -0.12 -1.22 15.14
CA ILE A 495 -1.41 -0.60 15.48
C ILE A 495 -2.58 -1.40 14.87
N PRO A 496 -2.77 -2.68 15.25
CA PRO A 496 -3.73 -3.57 14.59
C PRO A 496 -5.18 -3.08 14.63
N GLU A 497 -5.55 -2.37 15.70
CA GLU A 497 -6.92 -1.84 15.89
C GLU A 497 -7.16 -0.49 15.18
N HIS A 498 -6.17 0.04 14.46
CA HIS A 498 -6.32 1.35 13.83
C HIS A 498 -7.20 1.24 12.58
N PRO A 499 -8.36 1.93 12.54
CA PRO A 499 -9.40 1.72 11.53
C PRO A 499 -8.98 2.11 10.10
N SER A 500 -7.91 2.91 9.94
CA SER A 500 -7.40 3.28 8.61
C SER A 500 -6.56 2.16 7.98
N ILE A 501 -6.09 1.17 8.73
CA ILE A 501 -5.27 0.08 8.19
C ILE A 501 -6.04 -0.71 7.13
N PRO A 502 -7.19 -1.33 7.44
CA PRO A 502 -7.91 -2.10 6.44
C PRO A 502 -8.40 -1.24 5.26
N LEU A 503 -8.61 0.06 5.45
CA LEU A 503 -8.96 0.97 4.35
C LEU A 503 -7.80 1.21 3.39
N GLU A 504 -6.58 1.43 3.90
CA GLU A 504 -5.39 1.61 3.06
C GLU A 504 -5.01 0.30 2.35
N GLU A 505 -5.12 -0.85 3.03
CA GLU A 505 -4.92 -2.16 2.41
C GLU A 505 -5.95 -2.43 1.30
N ALA A 506 -7.21 -2.07 1.53
CA ALA A 506 -8.25 -2.18 0.50
C ALA A 506 -7.93 -1.31 -0.73
N GLN A 507 -7.45 -0.09 -0.51
CA GLN A 507 -7.05 0.79 -1.60
C GLN A 507 -5.83 0.25 -2.35
N LEU A 508 -4.85 -0.30 -1.63
CA LEU A 508 -3.69 -0.96 -2.23
C LEU A 508 -4.10 -2.19 -3.06
N CYS A 509 -4.98 -3.03 -2.52
CA CYS A 509 -5.54 -4.18 -3.25
C CYS A 509 -6.28 -3.75 -4.53
N LEU A 510 -7.00 -2.62 -4.48
CA LEU A 510 -7.63 -2.04 -5.67
C LEU A 510 -6.59 -1.61 -6.71
N ASP A 511 -5.51 -0.95 -6.30
CA ASP A 511 -4.45 -0.50 -7.21
C ASP A 511 -3.73 -1.70 -7.85
N MET A 512 -3.60 -2.81 -7.11
CA MET A 512 -3.06 -4.09 -7.60
C MET A 512 -4.07 -4.97 -8.36
N GLY A 513 -5.33 -4.56 -8.46
CA GLY A 513 -6.39 -5.34 -9.12
C GLY A 513 -6.95 -6.53 -8.33
N ARG A 514 -6.60 -6.67 -7.04
CA ARG A 514 -7.05 -7.74 -6.13
C ARG A 514 -8.45 -7.42 -5.55
N LEU A 515 -9.49 -7.45 -6.41
CA LEU A 515 -10.82 -6.92 -6.07
C LEU A 515 -11.53 -7.66 -4.94
N GLU A 516 -11.40 -8.99 -4.85
CA GLU A 516 -12.03 -9.81 -3.80
C GLU A 516 -11.42 -9.51 -2.43
N GLN A 517 -10.09 -9.38 -2.37
CA GLN A 517 -9.40 -9.00 -1.14
C GLN A 517 -9.77 -7.58 -0.69
N ALA A 518 -9.87 -6.64 -1.65
CA ALA A 518 -10.31 -5.28 -1.34
C ALA A 518 -11.71 -5.25 -0.72
N ASP A 519 -12.65 -6.06 -1.22
CA ASP A 519 -14.03 -6.11 -0.70
C ASP A 519 -14.08 -6.68 0.73
N THR A 520 -13.29 -7.71 1.03
CA THR A 520 -13.19 -8.27 2.39
C THR A 520 -12.61 -7.27 3.38
N LEU A 521 -11.56 -6.54 3.02
CA LEU A 521 -10.93 -5.52 3.85
C LEU A 521 -11.86 -4.32 4.10
N VAL A 522 -12.63 -3.91 3.10
CA VAL A 522 -13.67 -2.88 3.29
C VAL A 522 -14.78 -3.35 4.21
N ALA A 523 -15.15 -4.64 4.15
CA ALA A 523 -16.13 -5.20 5.09
C ALA A 523 -15.58 -5.20 6.52
N GLU A 524 -14.30 -5.54 6.73
CA GLU A 524 -13.61 -5.43 8.02
C GLU A 524 -13.63 -3.98 8.53
N ALA A 525 -13.21 -3.01 7.70
CA ALA A 525 -13.24 -1.60 8.06
C ALA A 525 -14.65 -1.11 8.45
N ALA A 526 -15.68 -1.59 7.76
CA ALA A 526 -17.06 -1.19 8.02
C ALA A 526 -17.58 -1.65 9.39
N THR A 527 -16.99 -2.65 10.02
CA THR A 527 -17.34 -3.07 11.38
C THR A 527 -16.84 -2.10 12.45
N GLN A 528 -15.76 -1.37 12.16
CA GLN A 528 -15.12 -0.44 13.08
C GLN A 528 -15.52 1.02 12.80
N LEU A 529 -15.76 1.35 11.54
CA LEU A 529 -16.06 2.70 11.05
C LEU A 529 -17.50 2.76 10.54
N ASN A 530 -18.47 2.93 11.43
CA ASN A 530 -19.85 3.16 11.03
C ASN A 530 -19.95 4.48 10.25
N ASP A 531 -20.57 4.43 9.06
CA ASP A 531 -20.86 5.57 8.18
C ASP A 531 -19.67 6.41 7.69
N HIS A 532 -18.45 5.88 7.75
CA HIS A 532 -17.27 6.60 7.23
C HIS A 532 -17.30 6.67 5.68
N MET A 533 -17.18 7.88 5.12
CA MET A 533 -17.31 8.17 3.69
C MET A 533 -16.37 7.40 2.77
N THR A 534 -15.21 6.99 3.27
CA THR A 534 -14.24 6.20 2.50
C THR A 534 -14.80 4.82 2.15
N ILE A 535 -15.67 4.24 2.98
CA ILE A 535 -16.25 2.91 2.74
C ILE A 535 -17.12 2.88 1.48
N PRO A 536 -18.18 3.71 1.33
CA PRO A 536 -18.94 3.74 0.10
C PRO A 536 -18.11 4.18 -1.11
N PHE A 537 -17.09 5.02 -0.93
CA PHE A 537 -16.17 5.40 -1.98
C PHE A 537 -15.38 4.20 -2.54
N ILE A 538 -14.71 3.42 -1.66
CA ILE A 538 -13.92 2.25 -2.08
C ILE A 538 -14.84 1.17 -2.68
N ARG A 539 -15.99 0.90 -2.07
CA ARG A 539 -16.99 -0.03 -2.63
C ARG A 539 -17.47 0.41 -4.02
N GLY A 540 -17.67 1.72 -4.22
CA GLY A 540 -18.01 2.29 -5.52
C GLY A 540 -16.92 2.03 -6.56
N MET A 541 -15.66 2.15 -6.19
CA MET A 541 -14.53 1.84 -7.06
C MET A 541 -14.45 0.34 -7.40
N ILE A 542 -14.66 -0.54 -6.41
CA ILE A 542 -14.74 -2.00 -6.63
C ILE A 542 -15.88 -2.32 -7.61
N ALA A 543 -17.08 -1.79 -7.37
CA ALA A 543 -18.23 -2.01 -8.22
C ALA A 543 -18.02 -1.53 -9.66
N ALA A 544 -17.37 -0.36 -9.82
CA ALA A 544 -17.02 0.17 -11.15
C ALA A 544 -16.04 -0.77 -11.89
N ARG A 545 -14.99 -1.27 -11.21
CA ARG A 545 -14.04 -2.23 -11.78
C ARG A 545 -14.67 -3.57 -12.14
N GLN A 546 -15.72 -3.99 -11.44
CA GLN A 546 -16.51 -5.19 -11.72
C GLN A 546 -17.63 -4.95 -12.73
N ASN A 547 -17.65 -3.79 -13.37
CA ASN A 547 -18.70 -3.37 -14.33
C ASN A 547 -20.13 -3.31 -13.73
N ARG A 548 -20.25 -3.21 -12.40
CA ARG A 548 -21.54 -3.01 -11.69
C ARG A 548 -21.88 -1.51 -11.63
N LEU A 549 -22.07 -0.91 -12.80
CA LEU A 549 -22.11 0.55 -12.99
C LEU A 549 -23.25 1.25 -12.21
N THR A 550 -24.43 0.62 -12.11
CA THR A 550 -25.58 1.19 -11.37
C THR A 550 -25.28 1.27 -9.87
N GLU A 551 -24.67 0.23 -9.32
CA GLU A 551 -24.26 0.19 -7.91
C GLU A 551 -23.14 1.20 -7.64
N ALA A 552 -22.14 1.29 -8.52
CA ALA A 552 -21.07 2.28 -8.44
C ALA A 552 -21.62 3.71 -8.41
N GLN A 553 -22.56 4.09 -9.30
CA GLN A 553 -23.21 5.40 -9.30
C GLN A 553 -23.92 5.67 -7.97
N SER A 554 -24.68 4.68 -7.44
CA SER A 554 -25.40 4.83 -6.17
C SER A 554 -24.43 5.07 -4.99
N LEU A 555 -23.32 4.34 -4.94
CA LEU A 555 -22.32 4.46 -3.89
C LEU A 555 -21.58 5.81 -3.95
N PHE A 556 -21.19 6.27 -5.14
CA PHE A 556 -20.59 7.60 -5.30
C PHE A 556 -21.60 8.72 -4.99
N THR A 557 -22.89 8.52 -5.27
CA THR A 557 -23.92 9.48 -4.89
C THR A 557 -24.02 9.61 -3.38
N LYS A 558 -23.99 8.51 -2.61
CA LYS A 558 -23.94 8.56 -1.14
C LYS A 558 -22.76 9.38 -0.62
N VAL A 559 -21.57 9.24 -1.25
CA VAL A 559 -20.42 10.07 -0.90
C VAL A 559 -20.69 11.54 -1.18
N LEU A 560 -21.25 11.86 -2.34
CA LEU A 560 -21.52 13.23 -2.76
C LEU A 560 -22.68 13.90 -2.01
N ASP A 561 -23.62 13.13 -1.46
CA ASP A 561 -24.71 13.63 -0.61
C ASP A 561 -24.16 14.15 0.74
N SER A 562 -23.11 13.53 1.25
CA SER A 562 -22.43 13.96 2.48
C SER A 562 -21.32 14.96 2.22
N GLU A 563 -20.53 14.75 1.16
CA GLU A 563 -19.43 15.61 0.75
C GLU A 563 -19.61 16.08 -0.71
N PRO A 564 -20.42 17.12 -0.95
CA PRO A 564 -20.70 17.61 -2.32
C PRO A 564 -19.43 18.05 -3.09
N GLY A 565 -18.37 18.41 -2.36
CA GLY A 565 -17.07 18.81 -2.92
C GLY A 565 -16.11 17.66 -3.25
N HIS A 566 -16.49 16.39 -3.01
CA HIS A 566 -15.59 15.26 -3.19
C HIS A 566 -15.28 14.99 -4.69
N VAL A 567 -14.19 15.58 -5.17
CA VAL A 567 -13.78 15.58 -6.60
C VAL A 567 -13.68 14.17 -7.19
N ARG A 568 -13.02 13.25 -6.49
CA ARG A 568 -12.82 11.88 -6.97
C ARG A 568 -14.12 11.08 -7.09
N ALA A 569 -15.04 11.24 -6.13
CA ALA A 569 -16.32 10.57 -6.20
C ALA A 569 -17.15 11.07 -7.39
N ARG A 570 -17.15 12.39 -7.64
CA ARG A 570 -17.82 12.98 -8.79
C ARG A 570 -17.22 12.54 -10.11
N LEU A 571 -15.88 12.50 -10.22
CA LEU A 571 -15.18 12.03 -11.40
C LEU A 571 -15.48 10.55 -11.71
N ASN A 572 -15.48 9.71 -10.68
CA ASN A 572 -15.78 8.29 -10.81
C ASN A 572 -17.26 8.06 -11.14
N ARG A 573 -18.19 8.86 -10.56
CA ARG A 573 -19.61 8.81 -10.91
C ARG A 573 -19.84 9.21 -12.36
N CYS A 574 -19.21 10.29 -12.81
CA CYS A 574 -19.19 10.72 -14.20
C CYS A 574 -18.74 9.61 -15.14
N SER A 575 -17.62 8.96 -14.83
CA SER A 575 -17.09 7.87 -15.63
C SER A 575 -18.03 6.65 -15.66
N ALA A 576 -18.60 6.26 -14.53
CA ALA A 576 -19.56 5.16 -14.43
C ALA A 576 -20.88 5.48 -15.20
N ALA A 577 -21.31 6.73 -15.13
CA ALA A 577 -22.48 7.21 -15.87
C ALA A 577 -22.24 7.18 -17.39
N LEU A 578 -21.09 7.64 -17.84
CA LEU A 578 -20.67 7.59 -19.25
C LEU A 578 -20.64 6.15 -19.76
N MET A 579 -19.99 5.24 -19.03
CA MET A 579 -19.92 3.81 -19.41
C MET A 579 -21.31 3.14 -19.47
N LYS A 580 -22.24 3.58 -18.63
CA LYS A 580 -23.63 3.08 -18.62
C LYS A 580 -24.47 3.70 -19.73
N GLY A 581 -24.03 4.80 -20.34
CA GLY A 581 -24.79 5.57 -21.31
C GLY A 581 -25.76 6.61 -20.70
N ASP A 582 -25.63 6.89 -19.39
CA ASP A 582 -26.37 7.95 -18.71
C ASP A 582 -25.65 9.29 -18.92
N LEU A 583 -25.82 9.80 -20.15
CA LEU A 583 -25.13 11.03 -20.59
C LEU A 583 -25.56 12.27 -19.79
N ALA A 584 -26.79 12.30 -19.27
CA ALA A 584 -27.29 13.44 -18.51
C ALA A 584 -26.53 13.59 -17.17
N THR A 585 -26.46 12.52 -16.38
CA THR A 585 -25.71 12.52 -15.12
C THR A 585 -24.23 12.74 -15.36
N ALA A 586 -23.66 12.11 -16.42
CA ALA A 586 -22.27 12.27 -16.78
C ALA A 586 -21.92 13.73 -17.11
N LEU A 587 -22.78 14.42 -17.90
CA LEU A 587 -22.56 15.81 -18.32
C LEU A 587 -22.67 16.78 -17.13
N ASP A 588 -23.68 16.60 -16.25
CA ASP A 588 -23.85 17.41 -15.04
C ASP A 588 -22.62 17.35 -14.14
N ASP A 589 -22.12 16.14 -13.89
CA ASP A 589 -20.90 15.91 -13.10
C ASP A 589 -19.64 16.53 -13.77
N ALA A 590 -19.51 16.38 -15.09
CA ALA A 590 -18.39 16.93 -15.84
C ALA A 590 -18.43 18.46 -15.86
N ASP A 591 -19.60 19.08 -16.04
CA ASP A 591 -19.80 20.52 -16.02
C ASP A 591 -19.47 21.10 -14.64
N HIS A 592 -19.90 20.45 -13.57
CA HIS A 592 -19.55 20.83 -12.21
C HIS A 592 -18.02 20.76 -11.97
N LEU A 593 -17.38 19.69 -12.41
CA LEU A 593 -15.93 19.52 -12.26
C LEU A 593 -15.15 20.57 -13.06
N VAL A 594 -15.51 20.82 -14.32
CA VAL A 594 -14.83 21.82 -15.17
C VAL A 594 -15.01 23.24 -14.63
N SER A 595 -16.17 23.54 -14.02
CA SER A 595 -16.47 24.86 -13.46
C SER A 595 -15.67 25.12 -12.18
N ASN A 596 -15.60 24.15 -11.29
CA ASN A 596 -14.95 24.31 -9.97
C ASN A 596 -13.46 23.96 -10.00
N HIS A 597 -13.02 23.04 -10.89
CA HIS A 597 -11.65 22.58 -11.02
C HIS A 597 -11.14 22.76 -12.47
N PRO A 598 -10.99 24.02 -12.97
CA PRO A 598 -10.66 24.30 -14.37
C PRO A 598 -9.29 23.77 -14.83
N LYS A 599 -8.40 23.40 -13.90
CA LYS A 599 -7.09 22.81 -14.18
C LYS A 599 -7.11 21.27 -14.23
N LEU A 600 -8.21 20.65 -13.85
CA LEU A 600 -8.36 19.20 -13.86
C LEU A 600 -8.55 18.71 -15.30
N ALA A 601 -7.45 18.30 -15.92
CA ALA A 601 -7.41 17.87 -17.32
C ALA A 601 -8.40 16.75 -17.63
N LEU A 602 -8.53 15.80 -16.69
CA LEU A 602 -9.41 14.64 -16.84
C LEU A 602 -10.89 15.04 -16.87
N ALA A 603 -11.29 16.07 -16.14
CA ALA A 603 -12.67 16.57 -16.18
C ALA A 603 -13.02 17.11 -17.59
N ARG A 604 -12.13 17.92 -18.19
CA ARG A 604 -12.30 18.42 -19.57
C ARG A 604 -12.30 17.29 -20.59
N LEU A 605 -11.42 16.31 -20.41
CA LEU A 605 -11.37 15.14 -21.29
C LEU A 605 -12.69 14.37 -21.23
N ARG A 606 -13.18 14.07 -20.03
CA ARG A 606 -14.48 13.38 -19.85
C ARG A 606 -15.64 14.19 -20.42
N ARG A 607 -15.65 15.51 -20.18
CA ARG A 607 -16.67 16.37 -20.78
C ARG A 607 -16.66 16.29 -22.32
N SER A 608 -15.48 16.34 -22.92
CA SER A 608 -15.36 16.22 -24.38
C SER A 608 -15.82 14.85 -24.90
N GLU A 609 -15.49 13.76 -24.21
CA GLU A 609 -15.97 12.39 -24.54
C GLU A 609 -17.51 12.29 -24.50
N ILE A 610 -18.12 12.88 -23.46
CA ILE A 610 -19.59 12.91 -23.31
C ILE A 610 -20.22 13.70 -24.47
N LEU A 611 -19.68 14.88 -24.77
CA LEU A 611 -20.14 15.72 -25.87
C LEU A 611 -19.98 15.03 -27.24
N MET A 612 -18.86 14.35 -27.46
CA MET A 612 -18.66 13.53 -28.68
C MET A 612 -19.69 12.40 -28.80
N ASN A 613 -19.99 11.70 -27.68
CA ASN A 613 -21.02 10.66 -27.67
C ASN A 613 -22.44 11.21 -27.87
N HIS A 614 -22.69 12.45 -27.43
CA HIS A 614 -23.96 13.14 -27.67
C HIS A 614 -24.08 13.68 -29.11
N GLY A 615 -22.94 13.88 -29.80
CA GLY A 615 -22.86 14.46 -31.13
C GLY A 615 -22.62 15.97 -31.15
N ASP A 616 -22.33 16.57 -30.01
CA ASP A 616 -22.06 18.00 -29.85
C ASP A 616 -20.59 18.32 -30.16
N TRP A 617 -20.20 18.03 -31.39
CA TRP A 617 -18.83 18.11 -31.89
C TRP A 617 -18.18 19.50 -31.77
N ASP A 618 -18.97 20.60 -31.86
CA ASP A 618 -18.50 21.96 -31.74
C ASP A 618 -18.00 22.28 -30.34
N GLU A 619 -18.78 21.88 -29.32
CA GLU A 619 -18.41 22.08 -27.93
C GLU A 619 -17.25 21.16 -27.53
N ALA A 620 -17.29 19.90 -27.99
CA ALA A 620 -16.21 18.94 -27.77
C ALA A 620 -14.86 19.46 -28.29
N GLU A 621 -14.84 20.01 -29.54
CA GLU A 621 -13.62 20.62 -30.11
C GLU A 621 -13.15 21.81 -29.26
N ALA A 622 -14.05 22.67 -28.78
CA ALA A 622 -13.69 23.81 -27.95
C ALA A 622 -13.04 23.35 -26.62
N GLU A 623 -13.58 22.35 -25.94
CA GLU A 623 -13.00 21.83 -24.71
C GLU A 623 -11.65 21.15 -24.94
N LEU A 624 -11.52 20.36 -25.99
CA LEU A 624 -10.25 19.71 -26.36
C LEU A 624 -9.16 20.74 -26.68
N ARG A 625 -9.50 21.81 -27.40
CA ARG A 625 -8.54 22.88 -27.66
C ARG A 625 -8.10 23.60 -26.40
N ARG A 626 -9.02 23.92 -25.48
CA ARG A 626 -8.69 24.49 -24.17
C ARG A 626 -7.79 23.56 -23.35
N LEU A 627 -8.06 22.25 -23.39
CA LEU A 627 -7.22 21.27 -22.72
C LEU A 627 -5.81 21.24 -23.31
N ILE A 628 -5.67 21.24 -24.63
CA ILE A 628 -4.39 21.23 -25.34
C ILE A 628 -3.63 22.55 -25.11
N GLU A 629 -4.32 23.68 -25.00
CA GLU A 629 -3.69 24.98 -24.63
C GLU A 629 -3.08 24.91 -23.22
N GLN A 630 -3.74 24.23 -22.27
CA GLN A 630 -3.24 24.04 -20.92
C GLN A 630 -2.13 22.99 -20.84
N ARG A 631 -2.26 21.91 -21.63
CA ARG A 631 -1.35 20.76 -21.66
C ARG A 631 -1.10 20.34 -23.12
N PRO A 632 -0.13 20.94 -23.79
CA PRO A 632 0.17 20.65 -25.20
C PRO A 632 0.57 19.20 -25.49
N GLU A 633 1.09 18.50 -24.47
CA GLU A 633 1.55 17.11 -24.56
C GLU A 633 0.49 16.08 -24.14
N HIS A 634 -0.78 16.48 -24.00
CA HIS A 634 -1.84 15.56 -23.62
C HIS A 634 -2.28 14.69 -24.79
N THR A 635 -1.65 13.55 -24.97
CA THR A 635 -1.81 12.64 -26.14
C THR A 635 -3.27 12.31 -26.42
N MET A 636 -4.04 11.87 -25.41
CA MET A 636 -5.45 11.50 -25.58
C MET A 636 -6.31 12.67 -26.07
N ALA A 637 -6.07 13.91 -25.58
CA ALA A 637 -6.80 15.08 -26.03
C ALA A 637 -6.50 15.41 -27.51
N LEU A 638 -5.25 15.20 -27.95
CA LEU A 638 -4.86 15.35 -29.36
C LEU A 638 -5.53 14.32 -30.25
N VAL A 639 -5.62 13.06 -29.79
CA VAL A 639 -6.33 11.98 -30.50
C VAL A 639 -7.82 12.29 -30.63
N HIS A 640 -8.47 12.66 -29.52
CA HIS A 640 -9.90 13.02 -29.53
C HIS A 640 -10.17 14.27 -30.40
N LEU A 641 -9.26 15.24 -30.42
CA LEU A 641 -9.36 16.39 -31.33
C LEU A 641 -9.30 15.94 -32.80
N GLY A 642 -8.39 15.02 -33.13
CA GLY A 642 -8.32 14.41 -34.46
C GLY A 642 -9.64 13.74 -34.85
N THR A 643 -10.18 12.89 -33.96
CA THR A 643 -11.48 12.19 -34.15
C THR A 643 -12.63 13.19 -34.33
N CYS A 644 -12.67 14.23 -33.50
CA CYS A 644 -13.69 15.29 -33.57
C CYS A 644 -13.62 16.05 -34.90
N LEU A 645 -12.44 16.38 -35.38
CA LEU A 645 -12.24 17.05 -36.65
C LEU A 645 -12.64 16.21 -37.87
N ILE A 646 -12.35 14.92 -37.84
CA ILE A 646 -12.82 13.96 -38.87
C ILE A 646 -14.35 13.90 -38.84
N ALA A 647 -15.00 13.72 -37.70
CA ALA A 647 -16.44 13.66 -37.58
C ALA A 647 -17.15 14.96 -38.09
N ARG A 648 -16.51 16.10 -37.94
CA ARG A 648 -16.99 17.39 -38.44
C ARG A 648 -16.70 17.64 -39.93
N GLY A 649 -16.15 16.68 -40.64
CA GLY A 649 -15.82 16.80 -42.07
C GLY A 649 -14.65 17.74 -42.34
N ARG A 650 -13.71 17.88 -41.41
CA ARG A 650 -12.46 18.68 -41.54
C ARG A 650 -11.22 17.78 -41.42
N PRO A 651 -11.09 16.73 -42.25
CA PRO A 651 -10.02 15.75 -42.11
C PRO A 651 -8.63 16.33 -42.33
N GLU A 652 -8.47 17.39 -43.16
CA GLU A 652 -7.16 18.02 -43.37
C GLU A 652 -6.59 18.67 -42.09
N GLN A 653 -7.47 19.07 -41.16
CA GLN A 653 -7.05 19.67 -39.91
C GLN A 653 -6.72 18.61 -38.85
N ALA A 654 -7.21 17.36 -39.02
CA ALA A 654 -7.02 16.23 -38.09
C ALA A 654 -5.60 15.64 -38.15
N GLU A 655 -4.92 15.75 -39.29
CA GLU A 655 -3.59 15.15 -39.48
C GLU A 655 -2.55 15.71 -38.50
N LYS A 656 -2.59 17.04 -38.26
CA LYS A 656 -1.62 17.71 -37.36
C LYS A 656 -1.72 17.22 -35.92
N PRO A 657 -2.88 17.25 -35.22
CA PRO A 657 -2.97 16.74 -33.86
C PRO A 657 -2.64 15.27 -33.74
N LEU A 658 -3.05 14.40 -34.68
CA LEU A 658 -2.71 12.99 -34.68
C LEU A 658 -1.21 12.75 -34.84
N ASN A 659 -0.55 13.46 -35.73
CA ASN A 659 0.91 13.40 -35.88
C ASN A 659 1.62 13.88 -34.61
N THR A 660 1.12 14.96 -33.97
CA THR A 660 1.68 15.43 -32.71
C THR A 660 1.51 14.39 -31.60
N ALA A 661 0.35 13.74 -31.50
CA ALA A 661 0.11 12.65 -30.55
C ALA A 661 1.13 11.51 -30.71
N LEU A 662 1.39 11.08 -31.94
CA LEU A 662 2.37 10.04 -32.27
C LEU A 662 3.83 10.48 -32.11
N GLN A 663 4.13 11.78 -32.17
CA GLN A 663 5.46 12.30 -31.84
C GLN A 663 5.73 12.25 -30.33
N ILE A 664 4.69 12.45 -29.53
CA ILE A 664 4.77 12.39 -28.05
C ILE A 664 4.80 10.93 -27.59
N ASP A 665 3.90 10.12 -28.12
CA ASP A 665 3.78 8.70 -27.75
C ASP A 665 3.59 7.84 -29.00
N GLN A 666 4.67 7.21 -29.45
CA GLN A 666 4.69 6.31 -30.61
C GLN A 666 3.99 4.97 -30.34
N THR A 667 3.73 4.64 -29.08
CA THR A 667 3.08 3.38 -28.71
C THR A 667 1.57 3.50 -28.60
N HIS A 668 1.02 4.69 -28.77
CA HIS A 668 -0.42 4.96 -28.60
C HIS A 668 -1.23 4.38 -29.76
N SER A 669 -1.81 3.20 -29.55
CA SER A 669 -2.55 2.43 -30.58
C SER A 669 -3.71 3.19 -31.19
N ASP A 670 -4.53 3.92 -30.38
CA ASP A 670 -5.66 4.69 -30.90
C ASP A 670 -5.23 5.85 -31.80
N ALA A 671 -4.06 6.46 -31.54
CA ALA A 671 -3.54 7.52 -32.38
C ALA A 671 -3.20 7.00 -33.79
N TRP A 672 -2.54 5.84 -33.85
CA TRP A 672 -2.29 5.13 -35.10
C TRP A 672 -3.59 4.75 -35.80
N TYR A 673 -4.55 4.21 -35.07
CA TYR A 673 -5.84 3.81 -35.64
C TYR A 673 -6.61 4.99 -36.23
N GLN A 674 -6.72 6.11 -35.51
CA GLN A 674 -7.43 7.31 -35.98
C GLN A 674 -6.73 7.94 -37.19
N ARG A 675 -5.40 7.94 -37.23
CA ARG A 675 -4.67 8.42 -38.42
C ARG A 675 -4.82 7.47 -39.60
N GLY A 676 -4.87 6.17 -39.36
CA GLY A 676 -5.20 5.18 -40.38
C GLY A 676 -6.57 5.41 -41.00
N LEU A 677 -7.60 5.72 -40.18
CA LEU A 677 -8.93 6.11 -40.69
C LEU A 677 -8.88 7.36 -41.54
N LEU A 678 -8.14 8.38 -41.10
CA LEU A 678 -7.92 9.63 -41.85
C LEU A 678 -7.28 9.37 -43.23
N TYR A 679 -6.27 8.50 -43.28
CA TYR A 679 -5.60 8.13 -44.52
C TYR A 679 -6.50 7.33 -45.47
N LEU A 680 -7.42 6.50 -44.96
CA LEU A 680 -8.46 5.87 -45.75
C LEU A 680 -9.39 6.92 -46.41
N ASP A 681 -9.81 7.93 -45.67
CA ASP A 681 -10.66 9.02 -46.22
C ASP A 681 -9.94 9.77 -47.30
N PHE A 682 -8.63 9.89 -47.25
CA PHE A 682 -7.80 10.48 -48.32
C PHE A 682 -7.47 9.54 -49.48
N GLY A 683 -7.92 8.26 -49.41
CA GLY A 683 -7.59 7.25 -50.40
C GLY A 683 -6.14 6.74 -50.34
N ARG A 684 -5.40 7.05 -49.29
CA ARG A 684 -4.01 6.62 -49.04
C ARG A 684 -3.98 5.24 -48.37
N ILE A 685 -4.36 4.21 -49.10
CA ILE A 685 -4.60 2.86 -48.60
C ILE A 685 -3.34 2.25 -47.98
N GLU A 686 -2.18 2.46 -48.61
CA GLU A 686 -0.89 1.91 -48.10
C GLU A 686 -0.51 2.50 -46.76
N ASP A 687 -0.60 3.84 -46.63
CA ASP A 687 -0.33 4.53 -45.39
C ASP A 687 -1.33 4.15 -44.28
N ALA A 688 -2.60 4.02 -44.64
CA ALA A 688 -3.64 3.57 -43.72
C ALA A 688 -3.38 2.15 -43.22
N THR A 689 -2.97 1.23 -44.10
CA THR A 689 -2.64 -0.15 -43.74
C THR A 689 -1.45 -0.19 -42.79
N HIS A 690 -0.41 0.59 -43.06
CA HIS A 690 0.75 0.71 -42.19
C HIS A 690 0.36 1.23 -40.78
N ASP A 691 -0.50 2.24 -40.70
CA ASP A 691 -0.96 2.79 -39.42
C ASP A 691 -1.83 1.79 -38.65
N PHE A 692 -2.70 1.05 -39.30
CA PHE A 692 -3.46 -0.03 -38.65
C PHE A 692 -2.57 -1.20 -38.18
N GLU A 693 -1.50 -1.53 -38.92
CA GLU A 693 -0.52 -2.51 -38.49
C GLU A 693 0.19 -2.08 -37.21
N ASN A 694 0.64 -0.82 -37.15
CA ASN A 694 1.22 -0.26 -35.92
C ASN A 694 0.21 -0.25 -34.76
N ALA A 695 -1.05 0.13 -35.01
CA ALA A 695 -2.09 0.07 -34.00
C ALA A 695 -2.26 -1.34 -33.42
N ALA A 696 -2.28 -2.37 -34.28
CA ALA A 696 -2.42 -3.76 -33.88
C ALA A 696 -1.12 -4.38 -33.29
N GLU A 697 0.04 -3.77 -33.54
CA GLU A 697 1.33 -4.17 -32.94
C GLU A 697 1.45 -3.65 -31.52
N HIS A 698 1.06 -2.38 -31.28
CA HIS A 698 1.11 -1.76 -29.96
C HIS A 698 -0.03 -2.18 -29.03
N ASP A 699 -1.16 -2.64 -29.57
CA ASP A 699 -2.25 -3.24 -28.81
C ASP A 699 -2.71 -4.55 -29.47
N GLU A 700 -2.29 -5.66 -28.89
CA GLU A 700 -2.66 -7.01 -29.38
C GLU A 700 -4.17 -7.28 -29.34
N HIS A 701 -4.92 -6.53 -28.55
CA HIS A 701 -6.37 -6.66 -28.43
C HIS A 701 -7.16 -5.62 -29.24
N HIS A 702 -6.50 -4.79 -30.04
CA HIS A 702 -7.15 -3.78 -30.86
C HIS A 702 -7.90 -4.40 -32.04
N ILE A 703 -9.10 -4.90 -31.78
CA ILE A 703 -9.96 -5.60 -32.75
C ILE A 703 -10.25 -4.74 -33.97
N ASP A 704 -10.58 -3.45 -33.79
CA ASP A 704 -10.96 -2.56 -34.88
C ASP A 704 -9.82 -2.36 -35.90
N ALA A 705 -8.57 -2.23 -35.44
CA ALA A 705 -7.43 -2.15 -36.35
C ALA A 705 -7.26 -3.44 -37.17
N ARG A 706 -7.36 -4.60 -36.52
CA ARG A 706 -7.31 -5.92 -37.17
C ARG A 706 -8.44 -6.11 -38.20
N LEU A 707 -9.65 -5.64 -37.84
CA LEU A 707 -10.80 -5.67 -38.78
C LEU A 707 -10.56 -4.80 -40.00
N ARG A 708 -9.97 -3.58 -39.82
CA ARG A 708 -9.64 -2.71 -40.94
C ARG A 708 -8.60 -3.34 -41.86
N ILE A 709 -7.53 -3.92 -41.32
CA ILE A 709 -6.50 -4.63 -42.09
C ILE A 709 -7.14 -5.78 -42.87
N ALA A 710 -7.96 -6.61 -42.22
CA ALA A 710 -8.60 -7.75 -42.84
C ALA A 710 -9.57 -7.33 -43.98
N THR A 711 -10.29 -6.20 -43.78
CA THR A 711 -11.20 -5.63 -44.78
C THR A 711 -10.43 -5.13 -46.01
N ILE A 712 -9.38 -4.35 -45.80
CA ILE A 712 -8.53 -3.83 -46.90
C ILE A 712 -7.93 -4.99 -47.69
N LEU A 713 -7.37 -5.99 -47.02
CA LEU A 713 -6.82 -7.19 -47.68
C LEU A 713 -7.89 -8.02 -48.40
N HIS A 714 -9.13 -8.04 -47.90
CA HIS A 714 -10.25 -8.70 -48.58
C HIS A 714 -10.64 -7.96 -49.87
N GLU A 715 -10.73 -6.64 -49.84
CA GLU A 715 -11.05 -5.80 -50.99
C GLU A 715 -9.94 -5.80 -52.05
N SER A 716 -8.67 -5.96 -51.66
CA SER A 716 -7.55 -6.09 -52.60
C SER A 716 -7.56 -7.40 -53.38
N GLY A 717 -8.41 -8.38 -53.02
CA GLY A 717 -8.55 -9.67 -53.68
C GLY A 717 -7.43 -10.68 -53.38
N ASP A 718 -6.54 -10.42 -52.42
CA ASP A 718 -5.53 -11.37 -51.94
C ASP A 718 -6.14 -12.35 -50.92
N SER A 719 -6.78 -13.41 -51.40
CA SER A 719 -7.49 -14.37 -50.57
C SER A 719 -6.62 -15.04 -49.51
N LYS A 720 -5.30 -15.21 -49.76
CA LYS A 720 -4.39 -15.81 -48.77
C LYS A 720 -4.09 -14.89 -47.63
N LYS A 721 -3.72 -13.65 -47.93
CA LYS A 721 -3.46 -12.63 -46.88
C LYS A 721 -4.73 -12.27 -46.15
N SER A 722 -5.83 -12.11 -46.84
CA SER A 722 -7.16 -11.86 -46.26
C SER A 722 -7.56 -12.97 -45.26
N ALA A 723 -7.44 -14.25 -45.67
CA ALA A 723 -7.74 -15.37 -44.78
C ALA A 723 -6.84 -15.39 -43.53
N ALA A 724 -5.56 -15.03 -43.66
CA ALA A 724 -4.67 -14.90 -42.49
C ALA A 724 -5.08 -13.75 -41.59
N ALA A 725 -5.46 -12.60 -42.12
CA ALA A 725 -5.91 -11.44 -41.34
C ALA A 725 -7.23 -11.73 -40.59
N TRP A 726 -8.21 -12.38 -41.27
CA TRP A 726 -9.46 -12.77 -40.61
C TRP A 726 -9.25 -13.79 -39.49
N ARG A 727 -8.24 -14.69 -39.57
CA ARG A 727 -7.88 -15.58 -38.46
C ARG A 727 -7.36 -14.79 -37.27
N ARG A 728 -6.48 -13.79 -37.51
CA ARG A 728 -5.98 -12.93 -36.40
C ARG A 728 -7.12 -12.17 -35.72
N VAL A 729 -8.17 -11.77 -36.41
CA VAL A 729 -9.38 -11.23 -35.79
C VAL A 729 -10.06 -12.26 -34.90
N LEU A 730 -10.19 -13.51 -35.37
CA LEU A 730 -10.80 -14.59 -34.61
C LEU A 730 -9.94 -15.12 -33.47
N ASP A 731 -8.63 -14.93 -33.51
CA ASP A 731 -7.73 -15.21 -32.40
C ASP A 731 -8.01 -14.25 -31.24
N THR A 732 -8.43 -13.00 -31.55
CA THR A 732 -8.79 -11.98 -30.53
C THR A 732 -10.26 -12.10 -30.11
N ASP A 733 -11.18 -12.25 -31.05
CA ASP A 733 -12.62 -12.45 -30.80
C ASP A 733 -13.12 -13.71 -31.57
N PRO A 734 -13.10 -14.90 -30.93
CA PRO A 734 -13.52 -16.16 -31.55
C PRO A 734 -14.98 -16.13 -31.99
N GLU A 735 -15.86 -15.32 -31.45
CA GLU A 735 -17.28 -15.25 -31.77
C GLU A 735 -17.62 -14.20 -32.83
N HIS A 736 -16.64 -13.48 -33.40
CA HIS A 736 -16.86 -12.40 -34.35
C HIS A 736 -17.50 -12.87 -35.64
N ARG A 737 -18.77 -12.63 -35.80
CA ARG A 737 -19.63 -13.18 -36.90
C ARG A 737 -19.12 -12.80 -38.30
N LEU A 738 -18.74 -11.53 -38.50
CA LEU A 738 -18.26 -11.06 -39.80
C LEU A 738 -16.93 -11.76 -40.16
N ALA A 739 -16.02 -11.91 -39.23
CA ALA A 739 -14.72 -12.52 -39.47
C ALA A 739 -14.86 -14.02 -39.83
N ARG A 740 -15.74 -14.76 -39.15
CA ARG A 740 -16.07 -16.16 -39.50
C ARG A 740 -16.60 -16.26 -40.92
N ARG A 741 -17.59 -15.44 -41.27
CA ARG A 741 -18.18 -15.44 -42.61
C ARG A 741 -17.15 -15.13 -43.72
N ARG A 742 -16.36 -14.08 -43.52
CA ARG A 742 -15.35 -13.63 -44.48
C ARG A 742 -14.21 -14.66 -44.65
N LEU A 743 -13.87 -15.36 -43.57
CA LEU A 743 -12.89 -16.44 -43.62
C LEU A 743 -13.40 -17.62 -44.45
N GLU A 744 -14.69 -17.95 -44.39
CA GLU A 744 -15.34 -18.98 -45.21
C GLU A 744 -15.36 -18.57 -46.71
N GLU A 745 -15.76 -17.31 -47.00
CA GLU A 745 -15.72 -16.74 -48.34
C GLU A 745 -14.31 -16.84 -48.99
N CYS A 746 -13.25 -16.64 -48.20
CA CYS A 746 -11.86 -16.78 -48.64
C CYS A 746 -11.49 -18.24 -48.94
N LYS A 747 -12.09 -19.23 -48.23
CA LYS A 747 -11.84 -20.66 -48.45
C LYS A 747 -12.52 -21.18 -49.68
N ASP A 748 -13.74 -20.69 -49.93
CA ASP A 748 -14.58 -21.16 -51.05
C ASP A 748 -14.24 -20.51 -52.42
N GLY A 749 -13.24 -19.62 -52.43
CA GLY A 749 -12.83 -18.91 -53.65
C GLY A 749 -13.85 -17.89 -54.18
N SER A 750 -14.89 -17.58 -53.37
CA SER A 750 -15.95 -16.60 -53.68
C SER A 750 -15.61 -15.18 -53.27
N GLY A 751 -14.33 -14.87 -53.08
CA GLY A 751 -13.86 -13.52 -52.79
C GLY A 751 -14.24 -12.50 -53.87
N PRO A 752 -14.28 -11.18 -53.53
CA PRO A 752 -14.67 -10.14 -54.46
C PRO A 752 -13.79 -10.19 -55.73
N PRO A 753 -14.36 -9.88 -56.91
CA PRO A 753 -13.61 -9.84 -58.14
C PRO A 753 -12.46 -8.83 -58.02
N LYS A 754 -11.26 -9.20 -58.49
CA LYS A 754 -10.11 -8.29 -58.48
C LYS A 754 -10.51 -6.94 -59.11
N PRO A 755 -10.20 -5.81 -58.52
CA PRO A 755 -10.40 -4.52 -59.17
C PRO A 755 -9.66 -4.53 -60.51
N GLY A 756 -10.42 -4.29 -61.59
CA GLY A 756 -9.86 -4.19 -62.94
C GLY A 756 -8.77 -3.11 -62.97
N PRO A 757 -7.77 -3.21 -63.87
CA PRO A 757 -6.74 -2.22 -63.98
C PRO A 757 -7.41 -0.84 -64.22
N THR A 758 -7.17 0.08 -63.29
CA THR A 758 -7.55 1.49 -63.47
C THR A 758 -6.83 2.01 -64.70
N THR A 759 -7.58 2.25 -65.77
CA THR A 759 -7.11 2.95 -66.96
C THR A 759 -6.96 4.44 -66.72
#